data_ac2688c8a85d6290efa15bebee713fec
#
_entry.id   ac2688c8a85d6290efa15bebee713fec
#
_cell.length_a   1.000
_cell.length_b   1.000
_cell.length_c   1.000
_cell.angle_alpha   90.00
_cell.angle_beta   90.00
_cell.angle_gamma   90.00
#
_symmetry.space_group_name_H-M   'P 1'
#
loop_
_entity.id
_entity.type
_entity.pdbx_description
1 polymer ?
#
loop_
_entity_poly.entity_id
_entity_poly.type
_entity_poly.pdbx_seq_one_letter_code
_entity_poly.pdbx_strand_id
1 'polypeptide(L)'
;MRSITGFVILFTWVALGSHFVITVKAEESPPPEVRDTTEEPLKLQLKDVVVTTTRLPDVPVDARTLPAKVTVITAEDIRRSGAKTVQEAIQWATGIVMYDQVGNAFQQTIDLRGFNGQPVPSTSVFVDGMRVNEPDFNTVNFDLIPFDTIDRIEILPGPSAIYGKNALGGVISIITKRGGEKRQATGETLFGSFHRERYTINASGPVGKFDYYTNFGRETETGFRDESDARISRFYGRLGYQPTERTDLTLSYTYVKDHLLQAGSLPLSQAAIDPKRNFTPGDFNDNETNVVRFTGRQTLPLGFSLNANAFYRRLGQQQFTVGQSSVANNLVKTESRGGVLQAMHEADPFGRHNSLVLGGEYTRNGFGSNSLSSFTGFPGAFPGLISMNENILAFYVQDIFHLTPQLLLTGGVRHDRDQIDFMDNLLATNSGTKIFHRTNPRAGLTYLITPPASIYFNYSQGFRVPTFQELFALGPFGSNPDLKPVHSQNYEVGFKTQVGGWGEGTLALFQADARDEILFLCGDPNCGGQAANTNVDRTRRRGIEATLKARYNERLDGVVNYTFTEATFRSDLTLNPYFVGGNPFIEHVQKGDSIPMVPKHRLSVTGNYHPTPGWTVSLMGLYVGTQFNLNDEENAQPRLPGYFVLNSRLAYERPVPGGRLSGFLMVNNMLDQRYSTQGIIVPNTRTGGGLPERFIVPAPGIAIYGGLSYRFERF
;
A
#
# COMPACT_ATOMS: atom_id res chain seq x y z
N MET A 1 56.42 -4.78 22.03
CA MET A 1 56.22 -3.72 21.03
C MET A 1 55.38 -4.28 19.87
N ARG A 2 54.08 -4.09 19.93
CA ARG A 2 53.18 -4.24 18.78
C ARG A 2 52.21 -3.07 18.81
N SER A 3 52.29 -2.25 17.80
CA SER A 3 51.49 -1.06 17.58
C SER A 3 50.06 -1.49 17.24
N ILE A 4 49.08 -1.00 18.00
CA ILE A 4 47.65 -1.12 17.68
C ILE A 4 47.27 0.20 17.02
N THR A 5 46.99 0.14 15.76
CA THR A 5 46.46 1.25 14.94
C THR A 5 44.99 1.41 15.24
N GLY A 6 44.63 2.49 15.93
CA GLY A 6 43.24 2.84 16.16
C GLY A 6 42.58 3.35 14.88
N PHE A 7 41.40 2.80 14.52
CA PHE A 7 40.55 3.33 13.49
C PHE A 7 39.72 4.50 14.04
N VAL A 8 39.97 5.69 13.52
CA VAL A 8 39.12 6.85 13.72
C VAL A 8 38.12 6.92 12.57
N ILE A 9 36.85 6.74 12.86
CA ILE A 9 35.78 6.97 11.89
C ILE A 9 35.26 8.39 12.13
N LEU A 10 35.57 9.30 11.21
CA LEU A 10 35.07 10.67 11.19
C LEU A 10 33.72 10.70 10.45
N PHE A 11 32.64 10.99 11.16
CA PHE A 11 31.38 11.35 10.55
C PHE A 11 31.27 12.87 10.45
N THR A 12 31.32 13.40 9.25
CA THR A 12 31.10 14.84 9.03
C THR A 12 29.63 15.08 8.68
N TRP A 13 28.91 15.71 9.58
CA TRP A 13 27.57 16.25 9.32
C TRP A 13 27.70 17.65 8.71
N VAL A 14 27.20 17.82 7.50
CA VAL A 14 27.03 19.12 6.88
C VAL A 14 25.58 19.57 7.05
N ALA A 15 25.30 20.11 8.23
CA ALA A 15 24.24 21.10 8.44
C ALA A 15 24.40 21.62 9.89
N LEU A 16 24.70 22.90 10.02
CA LEU A 16 24.87 23.64 11.29
C LEU A 16 26.17 23.30 12.09
N GLY A 17 27.25 23.87 11.68
CA GLY A 17 28.42 24.38 12.35
C GLY A 17 28.83 23.92 13.73
N SER A 18 28.66 22.64 14.13
CA SER A 18 29.20 22.12 15.39
C SER A 18 29.74 20.71 15.18
N HIS A 19 31.04 20.57 15.46
CA HIS A 19 31.73 19.28 15.47
C HIS A 19 31.55 18.60 16.82
N PHE A 20 30.97 17.40 16.82
CA PHE A 20 30.98 16.53 18.01
C PHE A 20 32.04 15.45 17.80
N VAL A 21 33.01 15.39 18.69
CA VAL A 21 34.01 14.32 18.80
C VAL A 21 33.58 13.41 19.95
N ILE A 22 33.23 12.16 19.64
CA ILE A 22 32.96 11.14 20.66
C ILE A 22 34.23 10.30 20.81
N THR A 23 34.88 10.37 21.97
CA THR A 23 35.99 9.51 22.30
C THR A 23 35.49 8.31 23.09
N VAL A 24 35.60 7.12 22.52
CA VAL A 24 35.28 5.85 23.19
C VAL A 24 36.57 5.28 23.80
N LYS A 25 36.59 5.16 25.12
CA LYS A 25 37.64 4.46 25.84
C LYS A 25 37.33 2.97 25.88
N ALA A 26 38.20 2.16 25.35
CA ALA A 26 38.08 0.70 25.43
C ALA A 26 38.70 0.20 26.74
N GLU A 27 37.93 -0.54 27.51
CA GLU A 27 38.39 -1.26 28.72
C GLU A 27 38.73 -2.72 28.29
N GLU A 28 39.90 -3.21 28.64
CA GLU A 28 40.34 -4.56 28.27
C GLU A 28 39.57 -5.61 29.09
N SER A 29 38.90 -6.53 28.38
CA SER A 29 38.29 -7.74 28.95
C SER A 29 39.20 -8.95 28.72
N PRO A 30 39.21 -9.95 29.62
CA PRO A 30 40.00 -11.17 29.45
C PRO A 30 39.55 -12.01 28.23
N PRO A 31 40.42 -12.84 27.65
CA PRO A 31 40.14 -13.58 26.46
C PRO A 31 39.00 -14.59 26.71
N PRO A 32 38.06 -14.75 25.74
CA PRO A 32 36.95 -15.68 25.88
C PRO A 32 37.44 -17.13 25.79
N GLU A 33 36.97 -17.95 26.75
CA GLU A 33 37.00 -19.42 26.62
C GLU A 33 36.35 -19.84 25.32
N VAL A 34 37.06 -20.61 24.51
CA VAL A 34 36.54 -21.26 23.33
C VAL A 34 35.55 -22.34 23.81
N ARG A 35 34.26 -21.98 23.90
CA ARG A 35 33.20 -22.98 23.94
C ARG A 35 32.97 -23.46 22.52
N ASP A 36 33.20 -24.74 22.34
CA ASP A 36 32.81 -25.52 21.19
C ASP A 36 31.28 -25.49 21.06
N THR A 37 30.74 -24.47 20.36
CA THR A 37 29.36 -24.42 19.99
C THR A 37 29.19 -25.25 18.71
N THR A 38 28.92 -26.54 18.87
CA THR A 38 28.19 -27.28 17.86
C THR A 38 26.89 -26.49 17.59
N GLU A 39 26.88 -25.71 16.52
CA GLU A 39 25.67 -25.06 16.04
C GLU A 39 24.64 -26.16 15.80
N GLU A 40 23.62 -26.23 16.65
CA GLU A 40 22.39 -26.95 16.31
C GLU A 40 21.94 -26.43 14.94
N PRO A 41 21.66 -27.32 13.97
CA PRO A 41 21.16 -26.90 12.68
C PRO A 41 19.90 -26.06 12.93
N LEU A 42 19.89 -24.82 12.41
CA LEU A 42 18.75 -23.91 12.47
C LEU A 42 17.53 -24.66 11.91
N LYS A 43 16.80 -25.35 12.77
CA LYS A 43 15.49 -25.87 12.46
C LYS A 43 14.65 -24.62 12.20
N LEU A 44 14.46 -24.30 10.91
CA LEU A 44 13.46 -23.34 10.53
C LEU A 44 12.11 -23.93 10.91
N GLN A 45 11.68 -23.69 12.12
CA GLN A 45 10.27 -23.69 12.41
C GLN A 45 9.72 -22.56 11.51
N LEU A 46 8.97 -22.92 10.47
CA LEU A 46 8.06 -22.00 9.81
C LEU A 46 7.23 -21.42 10.96
N LYS A 47 7.54 -20.20 11.35
CA LYS A 47 6.78 -19.51 12.41
C LYS A 47 5.35 -19.51 11.93
N ASP A 48 4.42 -19.95 12.76
CA ASP A 48 3.01 -19.85 12.47
C ASP A 48 2.73 -18.43 11.99
N VAL A 49 2.14 -18.30 10.80
CA VAL A 49 1.85 -16.99 10.21
C VAL A 49 0.73 -16.39 11.03
N VAL A 50 1.10 -15.50 11.90
CA VAL A 50 0.20 -14.80 12.80
C VAL A 50 -0.24 -13.51 12.13
N VAL A 51 -1.54 -13.35 12.01
CA VAL A 51 -2.17 -12.17 11.38
C VAL A 51 -3.11 -11.48 12.34
N THR A 52 -3.33 -10.20 12.14
CA THR A 52 -4.33 -9.45 12.88
C THR A 52 -5.72 -9.69 12.30
N THR A 53 -6.62 -10.23 13.09
CA THR A 53 -8.03 -10.43 12.70
C THR A 53 -8.87 -9.19 12.84
N THR A 54 -8.34 -8.18 13.48
CA THR A 54 -9.02 -6.94 13.82
C THR A 54 -8.27 -5.75 13.22
N ARG A 55 -8.89 -4.58 13.24
CA ARG A 55 -8.27 -3.35 12.75
C ARG A 55 -7.05 -2.93 13.59
N LEU A 56 -7.02 -3.30 14.86
CA LEU A 56 -5.90 -3.00 15.76
C LEU A 56 -4.95 -4.21 15.81
N PRO A 57 -3.63 -4.01 15.73
CA PRO A 57 -2.64 -5.08 15.52
C PRO A 57 -2.32 -5.90 16.78
N ASP A 58 -3.29 -6.22 17.65
CA ASP A 58 -3.00 -6.63 19.02
C ASP A 58 -3.28 -8.11 19.35
N VAL A 59 -4.00 -8.84 18.52
CA VAL A 59 -4.26 -10.25 18.78
C VAL A 59 -3.80 -11.08 17.59
N PRO A 60 -2.69 -11.78 17.79
CA PRO A 60 -2.20 -12.70 16.79
C PRO A 60 -3.14 -13.91 16.68
N VAL A 61 -3.68 -14.14 15.50
CA VAL A 61 -4.48 -15.32 15.18
C VAL A 61 -3.78 -16.13 14.11
N ASP A 62 -3.85 -17.45 14.23
CA ASP A 62 -3.33 -18.33 13.20
C ASP A 62 -4.05 -18.10 11.87
N ALA A 63 -3.30 -17.75 10.85
CA ALA A 63 -3.85 -17.48 9.52
C ALA A 63 -4.64 -18.67 8.94
N ARG A 64 -4.39 -19.89 9.41
CA ARG A 64 -5.11 -21.12 9.00
C ARG A 64 -6.55 -21.13 9.45
N THR A 65 -6.86 -20.55 10.61
CA THR A 65 -8.21 -20.53 11.18
C THR A 65 -9.11 -19.48 10.56
N LEU A 66 -8.54 -18.50 9.85
CA LEU A 66 -9.30 -17.42 9.23
C LEU A 66 -9.98 -17.86 7.93
N PRO A 67 -11.28 -17.56 7.73
CA PRO A 67 -11.95 -17.78 6.45
C PRO A 67 -11.62 -16.66 5.45
N ALA A 68 -10.35 -16.45 5.16
CA ALA A 68 -9.87 -15.48 4.17
C ALA A 68 -8.43 -15.83 3.77
N LYS A 69 -8.05 -15.51 2.52
CA LYS A 69 -6.65 -15.47 2.15
C LYS A 69 -5.99 -14.28 2.82
N VAL A 70 -4.85 -14.48 3.45
CA VAL A 70 -4.01 -13.41 3.99
C VAL A 70 -2.59 -13.61 3.51
N THR A 71 -1.95 -12.55 3.05
CA THR A 71 -0.53 -12.55 2.72
C THR A 71 0.20 -11.68 3.72
N VAL A 72 1.21 -12.23 4.38
CA VAL A 72 2.09 -11.49 5.28
C VAL A 72 3.46 -11.35 4.63
N ILE A 73 3.95 -10.12 4.57
CA ILE A 73 5.30 -9.77 4.10
C ILE A 73 6.03 -9.20 5.32
N THR A 74 6.99 -9.94 5.83
CA THR A 74 7.76 -9.57 7.02
C THR A 74 8.86 -8.57 6.71
N ALA A 75 9.43 -7.90 7.72
CA ALA A 75 10.61 -7.06 7.56
C ALA A 75 11.78 -7.82 6.91
N GLU A 76 11.88 -9.12 7.17
CA GLU A 76 12.88 -9.99 6.55
C GLU A 76 12.59 -10.18 5.05
N ASP A 77 11.33 -10.43 4.66
CA ASP A 77 10.94 -10.56 3.26
C ASP A 77 11.19 -9.25 2.50
N ILE A 78 10.87 -8.09 3.12
CA ILE A 78 11.15 -6.76 2.57
C ILE A 78 12.66 -6.59 2.34
N ARG A 79 13.49 -6.92 3.33
CA ARG A 79 14.95 -6.82 3.22
C ARG A 79 15.50 -7.75 2.13
N ARG A 80 14.99 -8.99 2.03
CA ARG A 80 15.42 -9.98 1.03
C ARG A 80 15.00 -9.61 -0.38
N SER A 81 13.84 -8.99 -0.56
CA SER A 81 13.38 -8.55 -1.88
C SER A 81 14.21 -7.39 -2.45
N GLY A 82 14.95 -6.67 -1.60
CA GLY A 82 15.66 -5.46 -2.00
C GLY A 82 14.74 -4.30 -2.37
N ALA A 83 13.47 -4.36 -1.95
CA ALA A 83 12.50 -3.31 -2.19
C ALA A 83 12.97 -1.98 -1.59
N LYS A 84 12.70 -0.89 -2.30
CA LYS A 84 13.08 0.47 -1.94
C LYS A 84 11.88 1.32 -1.53
N THR A 85 10.68 0.86 -1.87
CA THR A 85 9.40 1.50 -1.54
C THR A 85 8.40 0.46 -1.03
N VAL A 86 7.31 0.90 -0.39
CA VAL A 86 6.21 0.02 0.04
C VAL A 86 5.62 -0.73 -1.15
N GLN A 87 5.43 -0.05 -2.27
CA GLN A 87 4.86 -0.60 -3.48
C GLN A 87 5.75 -1.72 -4.04
N GLU A 88 7.08 -1.50 -4.11
CA GLU A 88 8.02 -2.54 -4.54
C GLU A 88 8.02 -3.75 -3.61
N ALA A 89 7.81 -3.56 -2.30
CA ALA A 89 7.74 -4.67 -1.36
C ALA A 89 6.52 -5.57 -1.59
N ILE A 90 5.38 -4.98 -1.93
CA ILE A 90 4.12 -5.72 -2.08
C ILE A 90 3.84 -6.19 -3.50
N GLN A 91 4.53 -5.66 -4.51
CA GLN A 91 4.28 -6.01 -5.91
C GLN A 91 4.40 -7.51 -6.23
N TRP A 92 5.13 -8.27 -5.41
CA TRP A 92 5.34 -9.70 -5.62
C TRP A 92 4.18 -10.56 -5.10
N ALA A 93 3.27 -10.01 -4.28
CA ALA A 93 2.14 -10.72 -3.72
C ALA A 93 1.04 -11.01 -4.76
N THR A 94 0.19 -12.01 -4.48
CA THR A 94 -0.97 -12.32 -5.32
C THR A 94 -2.02 -11.23 -5.27
N GLY A 95 -2.78 -11.09 -6.37
CA GLY A 95 -3.90 -10.15 -6.48
C GLY A 95 -3.50 -8.68 -6.62
N ILE A 96 -2.20 -8.35 -6.57
CA ILE A 96 -1.70 -6.97 -6.64
C ILE A 96 -1.27 -6.61 -8.06
N VAL A 97 -1.72 -5.47 -8.55
CA VAL A 97 -1.19 -4.82 -9.75
C VAL A 97 -0.74 -3.41 -9.39
N MET A 98 0.37 -2.97 -9.94
CA MET A 98 0.89 -1.62 -9.73
C MET A 98 0.80 -0.82 -11.01
N TYR A 99 0.42 0.45 -10.87
CA TYR A 99 0.37 1.41 -11.97
C TYR A 99 1.21 2.63 -11.62
N ASP A 100 2.02 3.06 -12.57
CA ASP A 100 2.64 4.37 -12.52
C ASP A 100 1.79 5.34 -13.35
N GLN A 101 1.18 6.31 -12.70
CA GLN A 101 0.32 7.31 -13.34
C GLN A 101 1.05 8.62 -13.61
N VAL A 102 2.08 8.91 -12.82
CA VAL A 102 2.71 10.23 -12.79
C VAL A 102 4.19 10.22 -13.18
N GLY A 103 4.75 9.05 -13.47
CA GLY A 103 6.15 8.91 -13.88
C GLY A 103 7.15 9.15 -12.75
N ASN A 104 6.75 8.88 -11.49
CA ASN A 104 7.61 8.96 -10.32
C ASN A 104 7.53 7.68 -9.50
N ALA A 105 8.68 7.07 -9.20
CA ALA A 105 8.77 5.76 -8.55
C ALA A 105 8.14 5.68 -7.14
N PHE A 106 7.94 6.82 -6.47
CA PHE A 106 7.38 6.89 -5.12
C PHE A 106 5.86 7.03 -5.09
N GLN A 107 5.22 7.38 -6.21
CA GLN A 107 3.79 7.67 -6.29
C GLN A 107 3.00 6.66 -7.13
N GLN A 108 3.46 5.43 -7.19
CA GLN A 108 2.73 4.36 -7.88
C GLN A 108 1.45 3.97 -7.12
N THR A 109 0.38 3.74 -7.87
CA THR A 109 -0.92 3.29 -7.35
C THR A 109 -0.96 1.76 -7.30
N ILE A 110 -1.70 1.22 -6.34
CA ILE A 110 -1.87 -0.22 -6.13
C ILE A 110 -3.32 -0.60 -6.39
N ASP A 111 -3.52 -1.64 -7.17
CA ASP A 111 -4.81 -2.32 -7.35
C ASP A 111 -4.82 -3.68 -6.69
N LEU A 112 -5.96 -4.02 -6.09
CA LEU A 112 -6.30 -5.34 -5.60
C LEU A 112 -7.51 -5.88 -6.34
N ARG A 113 -7.35 -7.02 -7.01
CA ARG A 113 -8.43 -7.77 -7.69
C ARG A 113 -9.18 -6.98 -8.78
N GLY A 114 -8.58 -5.93 -9.37
CA GLY A 114 -9.19 -5.16 -10.45
C GLY A 114 -10.24 -4.13 -10.00
N PHE A 115 -10.17 -3.65 -8.76
CA PHE A 115 -11.07 -2.61 -8.25
C PHE A 115 -10.54 -1.18 -8.37
N ASN A 116 -9.30 -0.99 -8.79
CA ASN A 116 -8.66 0.32 -8.94
C ASN A 116 -8.36 0.66 -10.42
N GLY A 117 -8.99 -0.01 -11.35
CA GLY A 117 -8.88 0.31 -12.80
C GLY A 117 -9.49 1.68 -13.16
N GLN A 118 -10.03 2.38 -12.18
CA GLN A 118 -10.61 3.72 -12.28
C GLN A 118 -9.84 4.70 -11.38
N PRO A 119 -9.95 6.03 -11.58
CA PRO A 119 -9.08 7.02 -10.94
C PRO A 119 -9.14 7.02 -9.40
N VAL A 120 -10.22 6.54 -8.79
CA VAL A 120 -10.36 6.50 -7.32
C VAL A 120 -10.08 5.11 -6.78
N PRO A 121 -9.01 4.92 -6.00
CA PRO A 121 -8.65 3.61 -5.43
C PRO A 121 -9.74 3.05 -4.52
N SER A 122 -9.97 1.75 -4.61
CA SER A 122 -10.92 1.00 -3.78
C SER A 122 -10.23 0.01 -2.84
N THR A 123 -8.97 0.29 -2.50
CA THR A 123 -8.15 -0.43 -1.53
C THR A 123 -7.91 0.47 -0.33
N SER A 124 -8.20 -0.03 0.86
CA SER A 124 -7.93 0.69 2.10
C SER A 124 -6.56 0.36 2.64
N VAL A 125 -5.78 1.38 2.96
CA VAL A 125 -4.45 1.23 3.55
C VAL A 125 -4.43 1.77 4.97
N PHE A 126 -3.87 1.00 5.88
CA PHE A 126 -3.73 1.33 7.30
C PHE A 126 -2.28 1.28 7.73
N VAL A 127 -1.89 2.19 8.62
CA VAL A 127 -0.61 2.14 9.35
C VAL A 127 -0.92 2.09 10.84
N ASP A 128 -0.60 0.99 11.49
CA ASP A 128 -0.95 0.66 12.89
C ASP A 128 -2.42 1.01 13.24
N GLY A 129 -3.36 0.60 12.38
CA GLY A 129 -4.79 0.80 12.55
C GLY A 129 -5.34 2.18 12.17
N MET A 130 -4.50 3.15 11.84
CA MET A 130 -4.93 4.45 11.27
C MET A 130 -5.06 4.33 9.75
N ARG A 131 -6.20 4.72 9.17
CA ARG A 131 -6.36 4.85 7.71
C ARG A 131 -5.50 5.98 7.18
N VAL A 132 -4.76 5.71 6.10
CA VAL A 132 -3.85 6.69 5.46
C VAL A 132 -4.33 7.14 4.07
N ASN A 133 -5.45 6.61 3.58
CA ASN A 133 -6.06 7.10 2.35
C ASN A 133 -6.51 8.56 2.53
N GLU A 134 -6.24 9.40 1.54
CA GLU A 134 -6.66 10.81 1.56
C GLU A 134 -8.19 10.94 1.40
N PRO A 135 -8.82 11.89 2.09
CA PRO A 135 -10.29 11.99 2.09
C PRO A 135 -10.87 12.53 0.78
N ASP A 136 -10.05 13.17 -0.06
CA ASP A 136 -10.47 13.78 -1.32
C ASP A 136 -10.65 12.78 -2.47
N PHE A 137 -9.61 12.04 -2.80
CA PHE A 137 -9.59 11.05 -3.90
C PHE A 137 -9.42 9.60 -3.43
N ASN A 138 -9.37 9.35 -2.12
CA ASN A 138 -9.03 8.04 -1.57
C ASN A 138 -7.66 7.50 -2.01
N THR A 139 -6.79 8.33 -2.54
CA THR A 139 -5.41 7.98 -2.91
C THR A 139 -4.57 7.72 -1.66
N VAL A 140 -3.44 7.06 -1.84
CA VAL A 140 -2.46 6.81 -0.77
C VAL A 140 -1.12 7.39 -1.19
N ASN A 141 -0.62 8.32 -0.41
CA ASN A 141 0.74 8.85 -0.54
C ASN A 141 1.72 7.90 0.16
N PHE A 142 2.17 6.86 -0.53
CA PHE A 142 3.07 5.85 0.02
C PHE A 142 4.45 6.39 0.38
N ASP A 143 4.89 7.47 -0.27
CA ASP A 143 6.08 8.27 0.02
C ASP A 143 6.08 8.82 1.45
N LEU A 144 4.88 9.10 2.00
CA LEU A 144 4.68 9.59 3.37
C LEU A 144 4.71 8.49 4.44
N ILE A 145 4.83 7.22 4.05
CA ILE A 145 4.98 6.09 4.98
C ILE A 145 6.47 5.81 5.16
N PRO A 146 7.03 5.92 6.39
CA PRO A 146 8.44 5.63 6.63
C PRO A 146 8.76 4.16 6.37
N PHE A 147 9.24 3.83 5.17
CA PHE A 147 9.45 2.46 4.70
C PHE A 147 10.36 1.63 5.63
N ASP A 148 11.45 2.22 6.13
CA ASP A 148 12.44 1.53 6.95
C ASP A 148 11.90 1.15 8.35
N THR A 149 10.75 1.71 8.74
CA THR A 149 10.10 1.43 10.02
C THR A 149 9.13 0.26 9.98
N ILE A 150 8.90 -0.34 8.83
CA ILE A 150 7.92 -1.41 8.65
C ILE A 150 8.42 -2.71 9.28
N ASP A 151 7.61 -3.29 10.18
CA ASP A 151 7.81 -4.61 10.75
C ASP A 151 7.21 -5.70 9.86
N ARG A 152 5.96 -5.48 9.40
CA ARG A 152 5.29 -6.35 8.45
C ARG A 152 4.17 -5.63 7.72
N ILE A 153 3.80 -6.18 6.57
CA ILE A 153 2.65 -5.76 5.78
C ILE A 153 1.70 -6.96 5.67
N GLU A 154 0.45 -6.76 6.05
CA GLU A 154 -0.61 -7.75 5.93
C GLU A 154 -1.58 -7.33 4.82
N ILE A 155 -1.82 -8.22 3.85
CA ILE A 155 -2.68 -7.97 2.71
C ILE A 155 -3.86 -8.92 2.78
N LEU A 156 -5.06 -8.35 2.86
CA LEU A 156 -6.34 -9.07 2.89
C LEU A 156 -7.12 -8.73 1.62
N PRO A 157 -7.09 -9.55 0.58
CA PRO A 157 -7.86 -9.33 -0.62
C PRO A 157 -9.37 -9.50 -0.38
N GLY A 158 -10.17 -8.71 -1.11
CA GLY A 158 -11.62 -8.69 -0.99
C GLY A 158 -12.16 -7.86 0.18
N PRO A 159 -13.46 -7.60 0.19
CA PRO A 159 -14.10 -6.78 1.22
C PRO A 159 -13.93 -7.37 2.60
N SER A 160 -13.61 -6.51 3.57
CA SER A 160 -13.56 -6.89 4.98
C SER A 160 -14.41 -5.95 5.81
N ALA A 161 -15.51 -6.46 6.37
CA ALA A 161 -16.49 -5.68 7.10
C ALA A 161 -15.88 -4.84 8.24
N ILE A 162 -14.88 -5.38 8.96
CA ILE A 162 -14.26 -4.68 10.11
C ILE A 162 -13.52 -3.40 9.70
N TYR A 163 -12.95 -3.37 8.50
CA TYR A 163 -12.11 -2.26 8.05
C TYR A 163 -12.91 -1.08 7.49
N GLY A 164 -14.21 -1.26 7.24
CA GLY A 164 -15.14 -0.18 6.85
C GLY A 164 -15.06 0.21 5.38
N LYS A 165 -15.33 1.49 5.10
CA LYS A 165 -15.45 2.02 3.73
C LYS A 165 -14.21 1.85 2.87
N ASN A 166 -14.41 1.88 1.56
CA ASN A 166 -13.37 1.91 0.52
C ASN A 166 -12.46 0.67 0.49
N ALA A 167 -12.92 -0.47 1.00
CA ALA A 167 -12.19 -1.74 1.00
C ALA A 167 -12.84 -2.78 0.05
N LEU A 168 -13.19 -2.37 -1.19
CA LEU A 168 -13.82 -3.27 -2.17
C LEU A 168 -12.80 -4.29 -2.71
N GLY A 169 -11.61 -3.81 -3.10
CA GLY A 169 -10.50 -4.67 -3.56
C GLY A 169 -9.82 -5.39 -2.41
N GLY A 170 -9.76 -4.76 -1.25
CA GLY A 170 -9.14 -5.32 -0.05
C GLY A 170 -8.53 -4.29 0.87
N VAL A 171 -7.72 -4.80 1.78
CA VAL A 171 -7.03 -4.04 2.83
C VAL A 171 -5.54 -4.34 2.82
N ILE A 172 -4.73 -3.30 2.97
CA ILE A 172 -3.30 -3.37 3.23
C ILE A 172 -3.07 -2.77 4.62
N SER A 173 -2.61 -3.60 5.57
CA SER A 173 -2.30 -3.17 6.93
C SER A 173 -0.78 -3.19 7.13
N ILE A 174 -0.21 -2.04 7.39
CA ILE A 174 1.22 -1.84 7.63
C ILE A 174 1.42 -1.69 9.14
N ILE A 175 2.24 -2.56 9.70
CA ILE A 175 2.58 -2.55 11.11
C ILE A 175 4.02 -2.07 11.26
N THR A 176 4.24 -1.10 12.15
CA THR A 176 5.55 -0.51 12.36
C THR A 176 6.34 -1.21 13.46
N LYS A 177 7.68 -1.15 13.35
CA LYS A 177 8.62 -1.70 14.32
C LYS A 177 8.46 -1.07 15.69
N ARG A 178 8.77 -1.85 16.70
CA ARG A 178 8.81 -1.49 18.11
C ARG A 178 10.22 -1.71 18.69
N GLY A 179 10.50 -1.17 19.85
CA GLY A 179 11.70 -1.49 20.60
C GLY A 179 11.74 -2.98 20.94
N GLY A 180 12.83 -3.65 20.55
CA GLY A 180 13.03 -5.06 20.86
C GLY A 180 13.60 -5.28 22.25
N GLU A 181 13.83 -6.56 22.62
CA GLU A 181 14.39 -6.96 23.90
C GLU A 181 15.85 -6.54 24.11
N LYS A 182 16.55 -6.23 23.01
CA LYS A 182 17.97 -5.83 23.02
C LYS A 182 18.13 -4.42 22.47
N ARG A 183 19.06 -3.66 23.05
CA ARG A 183 19.47 -2.39 22.48
C ARG A 183 20.24 -2.64 21.19
N GLN A 184 19.88 -1.91 20.16
CA GLN A 184 20.55 -1.98 18.87
C GLN A 184 20.49 -0.64 18.15
N ALA A 185 21.51 -0.36 17.34
CA ALA A 185 21.48 0.74 16.38
C ALA A 185 21.90 0.21 15.01
N THR A 186 21.30 0.75 13.96
CA THR A 186 21.65 0.34 12.60
C THR A 186 21.84 1.59 11.74
N GLY A 187 22.93 1.63 11.00
CA GLY A 187 23.15 2.57 9.93
C GLY A 187 23.09 1.85 8.58
N GLU A 188 22.35 2.41 7.64
CA GLU A 188 22.16 1.83 6.30
C GLU A 188 22.40 2.89 5.23
N THR A 189 23.04 2.47 4.12
CA THR A 189 23.23 3.30 2.93
C THR A 189 22.85 2.51 1.70
N LEU A 190 22.25 3.20 0.73
CA LEU A 190 21.93 2.64 -0.59
C LEU A 190 22.34 3.66 -1.65
N PHE A 191 22.98 3.17 -2.71
CA PHE A 191 23.36 3.94 -3.90
C PHE A 191 22.97 3.17 -5.16
N GLY A 192 22.71 3.88 -6.24
CA GLY A 192 22.43 3.19 -7.49
C GLY A 192 22.08 4.08 -8.67
N SER A 193 21.49 3.44 -9.68
CA SER A 193 21.02 4.09 -10.90
C SER A 193 20.10 5.27 -10.59
N PHE A 194 20.05 6.22 -11.51
CA PHE A 194 19.28 7.46 -11.39
C PHE A 194 19.73 8.34 -10.22
N HIS A 195 21.02 8.29 -9.88
CA HIS A 195 21.64 9.00 -8.75
C HIS A 195 20.85 8.78 -7.43
N ARG A 196 20.29 7.56 -7.26
CA ARG A 196 19.57 7.24 -6.04
C ARG A 196 20.54 7.07 -4.89
N GLU A 197 20.28 7.81 -3.83
CA GLU A 197 21.00 7.76 -2.56
C GLU A 197 20.00 7.71 -1.42
N ARG A 198 20.20 6.77 -0.49
CA ARG A 198 19.43 6.68 0.75
C ARG A 198 20.36 6.47 1.92
N TYR A 199 20.12 7.23 2.97
CA TYR A 199 20.80 7.12 4.25
C TYR A 199 19.75 6.95 5.35
N THR A 200 19.90 5.91 6.16
CA THR A 200 18.98 5.62 7.25
C THR A 200 19.77 5.31 8.53
N ILE A 201 19.33 5.87 9.64
CA ILE A 201 19.85 5.56 10.97
C ILE A 201 18.65 5.22 11.84
N ASN A 202 18.71 4.07 12.51
CA ASN A 202 17.70 3.70 13.49
C ASN A 202 18.35 3.21 14.79
N ALA A 203 17.65 3.42 15.91
CA ALA A 203 18.03 2.93 17.22
C ALA A 203 16.80 2.43 17.96
N SER A 204 16.95 1.33 18.69
CA SER A 204 15.84 0.72 19.43
C SER A 204 16.34 -0.06 20.63
N GLY A 205 15.46 -0.28 21.61
CA GLY A 205 15.76 -1.14 22.74
C GLY A 205 14.90 -0.88 23.97
N PRO A 206 15.12 -1.66 25.04
CA PRO A 206 14.44 -1.50 26.31
C PRO A 206 15.16 -0.52 27.23
N VAL A 207 14.38 0.23 28.03
CA VAL A 207 14.85 1.05 29.13
C VAL A 207 13.91 0.86 30.33
N GLY A 208 14.19 -0.11 31.17
CA GLY A 208 13.30 -0.50 32.28
C GLY A 208 11.94 -1.00 31.76
N LYS A 209 10.84 -0.31 32.16
CA LYS A 209 9.48 -0.62 31.68
C LYS A 209 9.13 0.08 30.36
N PHE A 210 10.05 0.84 29.78
CA PHE A 210 9.92 1.50 28.51
C PHE A 210 10.65 0.73 27.42
N ASP A 211 10.16 0.85 26.21
CA ASP A 211 10.89 0.52 24.99
C ASP A 211 10.85 1.72 24.04
N TYR A 212 11.86 1.84 23.19
CA TYR A 212 11.90 2.89 22.18
C TYR A 212 12.34 2.36 20.83
N TYR A 213 11.84 2.98 19.78
CA TYR A 213 12.31 2.85 18.41
C TYR A 213 12.37 4.24 17.77
N THR A 214 13.48 4.58 17.15
CA THR A 214 13.62 5.83 16.39
C THR A 214 14.28 5.57 15.05
N ASN A 215 13.87 6.31 14.04
CA ASN A 215 14.40 6.21 12.67
C ASN A 215 14.52 7.61 12.07
N PHE A 216 15.64 7.87 11.40
CA PHE A 216 15.90 9.02 10.55
C PHE A 216 16.28 8.50 9.18
N GLY A 217 15.61 8.98 8.13
CA GLY A 217 15.89 8.63 6.76
C GLY A 217 15.96 9.85 5.85
N ARG A 218 16.92 9.87 4.93
CA ARG A 218 16.98 10.81 3.82
C ARG A 218 17.22 10.05 2.53
N GLU A 219 16.45 10.39 1.51
CA GLU A 219 16.51 9.75 0.21
C GLU A 219 16.43 10.80 -0.89
N THR A 220 17.25 10.64 -1.93
CA THR A 220 17.24 11.47 -3.14
C THR A 220 17.39 10.60 -4.37
N GLU A 221 16.76 11.00 -5.46
CA GLU A 221 16.83 10.33 -6.76
C GLU A 221 16.57 11.35 -7.87
N THR A 222 17.22 11.24 -9.03
CA THR A 222 16.88 12.02 -10.23
C THR A 222 15.78 11.39 -11.07
N GLY A 223 15.46 10.10 -10.80
CA GLY A 223 14.48 9.34 -11.56
C GLY A 223 14.96 8.88 -12.93
N PHE A 224 14.15 8.01 -13.56
CA PHE A 224 14.40 7.50 -14.91
C PHE A 224 14.03 8.50 -16.01
N ARG A 225 12.91 9.20 -15.79
CA ARG A 225 12.34 10.18 -16.70
C ARG A 225 12.93 11.58 -16.44
N ASP A 226 12.93 12.44 -17.45
CA ASP A 226 13.25 13.86 -17.28
C ASP A 226 12.23 14.47 -16.31
N GLU A 227 12.70 15.30 -15.38
CA GLU A 227 11.88 15.90 -14.31
C GLU A 227 11.04 14.88 -13.54
N SER A 228 11.69 13.82 -13.03
CA SER A 228 11.08 12.86 -12.12
C SER A 228 11.87 12.72 -10.80
N ASP A 229 12.58 13.78 -10.44
CA ASP A 229 13.36 13.86 -9.22
C ASP A 229 12.51 13.65 -7.96
N ALA A 230 13.14 13.07 -6.94
CA ALA A 230 12.56 12.89 -5.62
C ALA A 230 13.55 13.26 -4.52
N ARG A 231 13.06 13.96 -3.51
CA ARG A 231 13.82 14.29 -2.28
C ARG A 231 12.91 14.08 -1.09
N ILE A 232 13.25 13.11 -0.23
CA ILE A 232 12.38 12.71 0.88
C ILE A 232 13.20 12.69 2.16
N SER A 233 12.69 13.33 3.22
CA SER A 233 13.23 13.29 4.56
C SER A 233 12.20 12.73 5.52
N ARG A 234 12.58 11.76 6.35
CA ARG A 234 11.68 11.04 7.24
C ARG A 234 12.22 10.98 8.66
N PHE A 235 11.33 11.17 9.61
CA PHE A 235 11.56 10.88 11.01
C PHE A 235 10.42 10.05 11.56
N TYR A 236 10.74 9.03 12.31
CA TYR A 236 9.79 8.23 13.07
C TYR A 236 10.34 7.99 14.49
N GLY A 237 9.51 8.24 15.49
CA GLY A 237 9.78 7.92 16.88
C GLY A 237 8.63 7.16 17.51
N ARG A 238 8.92 6.12 18.28
CA ARG A 238 7.95 5.34 19.05
C ARG A 238 8.48 5.09 20.46
N LEU A 239 7.63 5.33 21.45
CA LEU A 239 7.86 5.07 22.85
C LEU A 239 6.78 4.12 23.36
N GLY A 240 7.17 2.94 23.82
CA GLY A 240 6.32 1.98 24.50
C GLY A 240 6.49 2.08 26.01
N TYR A 241 5.42 1.82 26.76
CA TYR A 241 5.42 1.76 28.22
C TYR A 241 4.58 0.59 28.71
N GLN A 242 5.21 -0.34 29.41
CA GLN A 242 4.59 -1.53 29.98
C GLN A 242 4.69 -1.49 31.51
N PRO A 243 3.79 -0.75 32.20
CA PRO A 243 3.81 -0.66 33.67
C PRO A 243 3.59 -2.02 34.34
N THR A 244 2.78 -2.88 33.70
CA THR A 244 2.48 -4.25 34.11
C THR A 244 2.44 -5.16 32.88
N GLU A 245 2.47 -6.48 33.06
CA GLU A 245 2.28 -7.46 31.99
C GLU A 245 0.91 -7.38 31.29
N ARG A 246 -0.07 -6.71 31.93
CA ARG A 246 -1.44 -6.56 31.43
C ARG A 246 -1.70 -5.25 30.70
N THR A 247 -0.76 -4.30 30.79
CA THR A 247 -0.94 -2.94 30.25
C THR A 247 0.20 -2.62 29.30
N ASP A 248 -0.14 -2.27 28.07
CA ASP A 248 0.80 -1.85 27.05
C ASP A 248 0.29 -0.53 26.42
N LEU A 249 1.09 0.50 26.55
CA LEU A 249 0.81 1.84 26.02
C LEU A 249 1.91 2.25 25.05
N THR A 250 1.53 2.86 23.94
CA THR A 250 2.51 3.29 22.94
C THR A 250 2.14 4.68 22.43
N LEU A 251 3.13 5.55 22.34
CA LEU A 251 3.06 6.84 21.67
C LEU A 251 4.01 6.83 20.48
N SER A 252 3.56 7.24 19.31
CA SER A 252 4.41 7.39 18.12
C SER A 252 4.23 8.74 17.46
N TYR A 253 5.30 9.22 16.83
CA TYR A 253 5.33 10.42 16.03
C TYR A 253 6.01 10.15 14.70
N THR A 254 5.38 10.60 13.61
CA THR A 254 5.91 10.52 12.25
C THR A 254 5.98 11.92 11.66
N TYR A 255 7.12 12.27 11.08
CA TYR A 255 7.31 13.45 10.25
C TYR A 255 7.90 13.04 8.92
N VAL A 256 7.29 13.48 7.82
CA VAL A 256 7.84 13.30 6.48
C VAL A 256 7.69 14.60 5.71
N LYS A 257 8.73 14.96 5.00
CA LYS A 257 8.74 16.06 4.03
C LYS A 257 9.34 15.56 2.74
N ASP A 258 8.65 15.79 1.64
CA ASP A 258 9.15 15.45 0.31
C ASP A 258 8.99 16.58 -0.71
N HIS A 259 9.67 16.39 -1.83
CA HIS A 259 9.54 17.18 -3.07
C HIS A 259 9.68 16.17 -4.21
N LEU A 260 8.62 16.02 -5.01
CA LEU A 260 8.53 15.01 -6.05
C LEU A 260 8.15 15.69 -7.38
N LEU A 261 9.04 15.61 -8.37
CA LEU A 261 8.72 16.00 -9.74
C LEU A 261 7.97 14.86 -10.44
N GLN A 262 7.06 15.19 -11.33
CA GLN A 262 6.18 14.23 -11.99
C GLN A 262 6.28 14.37 -13.51
N ALA A 263 6.85 13.35 -14.17
CA ALA A 263 7.01 13.38 -15.63
C ALA A 263 5.73 13.11 -16.43
N GLY A 264 4.67 12.63 -15.74
CA GLY A 264 3.38 12.34 -16.34
C GLY A 264 3.39 11.24 -17.42
N SER A 265 2.28 11.09 -18.11
CA SER A 265 2.16 10.19 -19.26
C SER A 265 2.70 10.83 -20.54
N LEU A 266 3.13 10.00 -21.47
CA LEU A 266 3.79 10.38 -22.73
C LEU A 266 3.02 9.74 -23.90
N PRO A 267 2.69 10.50 -25.01
CA PRO A 267 2.11 9.89 -26.19
C PRO A 267 2.98 8.77 -26.73
N LEU A 268 2.37 7.66 -27.16
CA LEU A 268 3.11 6.49 -27.66
C LEU A 268 4.05 6.85 -28.81
N SER A 269 3.65 7.77 -29.70
CA SER A 269 4.48 8.31 -30.78
C SER A 269 5.76 8.97 -30.27
N GLN A 270 5.69 9.68 -29.15
CA GLN A 270 6.85 10.33 -28.53
C GLN A 270 7.68 9.35 -27.70
N ALA A 271 7.04 8.41 -26.97
CA ALA A 271 7.71 7.38 -26.20
C ALA A 271 8.56 6.43 -27.06
N ALA A 272 8.18 6.23 -28.32
CA ALA A 272 8.94 5.45 -29.28
C ALA A 272 10.28 6.11 -29.68
N ILE A 273 10.33 7.45 -29.64
CA ILE A 273 11.52 8.25 -29.98
C ILE A 273 12.40 8.38 -28.74
N ASP A 274 11.83 8.88 -27.65
CA ASP A 274 12.52 9.11 -26.39
C ASP A 274 11.62 8.78 -25.18
N PRO A 275 11.79 7.62 -24.56
CA PRO A 275 10.97 7.20 -23.41
C PRO A 275 11.26 7.99 -22.13
N LYS A 276 12.33 8.78 -22.07
CA LYS A 276 12.67 9.60 -20.90
C LYS A 276 11.98 10.95 -20.90
N ARG A 277 11.59 11.43 -22.06
CA ARG A 277 11.03 12.77 -22.28
C ARG A 277 9.87 13.07 -21.31
N ASN A 278 9.88 14.25 -20.70
CA ASN A 278 8.71 14.83 -20.05
C ASN A 278 7.85 15.57 -21.09
N PHE A 279 6.57 15.18 -21.20
CA PHE A 279 5.61 15.77 -22.16
C PHE A 279 4.93 17.03 -21.61
N THR A 280 4.83 17.13 -20.29
CA THR A 280 4.19 18.21 -19.53
C THR A 280 5.15 18.73 -18.45
N PRO A 281 6.27 19.39 -18.82
CA PRO A 281 7.30 19.79 -17.87
C PRO A 281 6.78 20.78 -16.83
N GLY A 282 7.32 20.68 -15.61
CA GLY A 282 7.02 21.56 -14.49
C GLY A 282 6.09 20.96 -13.42
N ASP A 283 5.57 19.75 -13.61
CA ASP A 283 4.70 19.10 -12.61
C ASP A 283 5.49 18.74 -11.35
N PHE A 284 4.94 19.10 -10.17
CA PHE A 284 5.50 18.70 -8.90
C PHE A 284 4.43 18.48 -7.82
N ASN A 285 4.83 17.74 -6.81
CA ASN A 285 4.04 17.49 -5.60
C ASN A 285 4.95 17.61 -4.38
N ASP A 286 4.70 18.61 -3.53
CA ASP A 286 5.41 18.86 -2.29
C ASP A 286 4.50 18.51 -1.13
N ASN A 287 4.96 17.63 -0.24
CA ASN A 287 4.19 17.21 0.90
C ASN A 287 4.95 17.46 2.21
N GLU A 288 4.20 17.81 3.25
CA GLU A 288 4.69 17.83 4.62
C GLU A 288 3.63 17.24 5.54
N THR A 289 3.94 16.11 6.18
CA THR A 289 3.01 15.41 7.07
C THR A 289 3.55 15.28 8.49
N ASN A 290 2.64 15.42 9.44
CA ASN A 290 2.87 15.18 10.86
C ASN A 290 1.77 14.25 11.38
N VAL A 291 2.17 13.16 12.04
CA VAL A 291 1.24 12.20 12.63
C VAL A 291 1.64 11.91 14.06
N VAL A 292 0.72 12.11 14.99
CA VAL A 292 0.82 11.65 16.37
C VAL A 292 -0.18 10.53 16.57
N ARG A 293 0.23 9.41 17.16
CA ARG A 293 -0.64 8.28 17.43
C ARG A 293 -0.39 7.74 18.82
N PHE A 294 -1.47 7.45 19.51
CA PHE A 294 -1.48 6.73 20.78
C PHE A 294 -2.21 5.39 20.60
N THR A 295 -1.63 4.31 21.10
CA THR A 295 -2.29 3.00 21.21
C THR A 295 -2.19 2.49 22.64
N GLY A 296 -3.23 1.84 23.11
CA GLY A 296 -3.26 1.25 24.44
C GLY A 296 -3.94 -0.13 24.41
N ARG A 297 -3.35 -1.07 25.13
CA ARG A 297 -3.93 -2.39 25.40
C ARG A 297 -3.98 -2.62 26.89
N GLN A 298 -5.14 -3.11 27.36
CA GLN A 298 -5.35 -3.53 28.73
C GLN A 298 -5.99 -4.92 28.76
N THR A 299 -5.27 -5.91 29.28
CA THR A 299 -5.84 -7.22 29.56
C THR A 299 -6.56 -7.16 30.91
N LEU A 300 -7.81 -7.62 30.94
CA LEU A 300 -8.69 -7.63 32.09
C LEU A 300 -8.92 -9.09 32.55
N PRO A 301 -9.44 -9.32 33.77
CA PRO A 301 -9.85 -10.67 34.21
C PRO A 301 -10.94 -11.27 33.30
N LEU A 302 -11.14 -12.57 33.41
CA LEU A 302 -12.20 -13.33 32.73
C LEU A 302 -12.11 -13.29 31.19
N GLY A 303 -10.91 -13.21 30.61
CA GLY A 303 -10.70 -13.28 29.18
C GLY A 303 -11.01 -11.99 28.42
N PHE A 304 -11.27 -10.86 29.12
CA PHE A 304 -11.48 -9.58 28.47
C PHE A 304 -10.17 -8.87 28.14
N SER A 305 -10.15 -8.15 27.04
CA SER A 305 -9.13 -7.16 26.73
C SER A 305 -9.74 -5.91 26.08
N LEU A 306 -9.18 -4.74 26.38
CA LEU A 306 -9.53 -3.47 25.77
C LEU A 306 -8.35 -2.98 24.95
N ASN A 307 -8.60 -2.63 23.70
CA ASN A 307 -7.65 -2.06 22.79
C ASN A 307 -8.16 -0.69 22.31
N ALA A 308 -7.30 0.31 22.33
CA ALA A 308 -7.63 1.66 21.92
C ALA A 308 -6.54 2.20 20.98
N ASN A 309 -6.98 2.97 19.99
CA ASN A 309 -6.11 3.76 19.11
C ASN A 309 -6.70 5.16 19.02
N ALA A 310 -5.85 6.17 19.14
CA ALA A 310 -6.22 7.56 18.89
C ALA A 310 -5.13 8.22 18.05
N PHE A 311 -5.51 9.08 17.11
CA PHE A 311 -4.54 9.72 16.23
C PHE A 311 -4.94 11.15 15.87
N TYR A 312 -3.90 11.92 15.55
CA TYR A 312 -3.99 13.22 14.88
C TYR A 312 -2.98 13.22 13.72
N ARG A 313 -3.44 13.59 12.53
CA ARG A 313 -2.63 13.74 11.32
C ARG A 313 -2.88 15.10 10.69
N ARG A 314 -1.81 15.77 10.27
CA ARG A 314 -1.86 16.98 9.46
C ARG A 314 -0.99 16.78 8.22
N LEU A 315 -1.53 17.06 7.04
CA LEU A 315 -0.85 17.07 5.77
C LEU A 315 -1.01 18.45 5.13
N GLY A 316 0.10 19.08 4.77
CA GLY A 316 0.16 20.20 3.84
C GLY A 316 0.71 19.70 2.52
N GLN A 317 0.07 20.09 1.41
CA GLN A 317 0.46 19.68 0.08
C GLN A 317 0.39 20.88 -0.87
N GLN A 318 1.42 21.01 -1.70
CA GLN A 318 1.41 21.91 -2.85
C GLN A 318 1.59 21.08 -4.11
N GLN A 319 0.61 21.16 -5.01
CA GLN A 319 0.65 20.50 -6.31
C GLN A 319 0.66 21.55 -7.42
N PHE A 320 1.58 21.38 -8.35
CA PHE A 320 1.56 22.11 -9.61
C PHE A 320 1.43 21.07 -10.74
N THR A 321 0.35 21.17 -11.51
CA THR A 321 0.03 20.20 -12.56
C THR A 321 -0.06 20.89 -13.90
N VAL A 322 0.67 20.41 -14.88
CA VAL A 322 0.65 20.87 -16.28
C VAL A 322 0.01 19.79 -17.14
N GLY A 323 -1.26 19.95 -17.44
CA GLY A 323 -1.96 19.09 -18.41
C GLY A 323 -1.62 19.47 -19.85
N GLN A 324 -2.21 18.77 -20.81
CA GLN A 324 -2.06 19.10 -22.23
C GLN A 324 -2.67 20.47 -22.58
N SER A 325 -3.77 20.83 -21.95
CA SER A 325 -4.55 22.04 -22.17
C SER A 325 -4.91 22.80 -20.89
N SER A 326 -4.27 22.50 -19.78
CA SER A 326 -4.53 23.13 -18.51
C SER A 326 -3.28 23.25 -17.64
N VAL A 327 -3.27 24.23 -16.76
CA VAL A 327 -2.28 24.36 -15.67
C VAL A 327 -3.07 24.58 -14.37
N ALA A 328 -2.71 23.89 -13.31
CA ALA A 328 -3.31 24.05 -12.01
C ALA A 328 -2.24 24.14 -10.92
N ASN A 329 -2.42 25.08 -9.99
CA ASN A 329 -1.66 25.18 -8.75
C ASN A 329 -2.61 25.01 -7.58
N ASN A 330 -2.41 23.97 -6.78
CA ASN A 330 -3.28 23.60 -5.68
C ASN A 330 -2.50 23.63 -4.36
N LEU A 331 -3.01 24.37 -3.39
CA LEU A 331 -2.55 24.34 -2.02
C LEU A 331 -3.59 23.60 -1.18
N VAL A 332 -3.24 22.42 -0.71
CA VAL A 332 -4.14 21.52 0.02
C VAL A 332 -3.69 21.40 1.48
N LYS A 333 -4.64 21.40 2.38
CA LYS A 333 -4.46 21.09 3.80
C LYS A 333 -5.45 20.04 4.23
N THR A 334 -4.95 18.95 4.79
CA THR A 334 -5.78 17.88 5.36
C THR A 334 -5.47 17.74 6.85
N GLU A 335 -6.51 17.70 7.68
CA GLU A 335 -6.40 17.38 9.09
C GLU A 335 -7.33 16.21 9.41
N SER A 336 -6.76 15.12 9.91
CA SER A 336 -7.50 13.93 10.29
C SER A 336 -7.30 13.64 11.78
N ARG A 337 -8.39 13.39 12.50
CA ARG A 337 -8.34 12.97 13.90
C ARG A 337 -9.40 11.94 14.18
N GLY A 338 -9.09 11.01 15.05
CA GLY A 338 -10.05 9.94 15.35
C GLY A 338 -9.45 8.88 16.22
N GLY A 339 -10.20 7.80 16.34
CA GLY A 339 -9.79 6.65 17.10
C GLY A 339 -10.73 5.46 16.95
N VAL A 340 -10.27 4.35 17.46
CA VAL A 340 -10.99 3.09 17.55
C VAL A 340 -10.90 2.60 18.99
N LEU A 341 -12.00 2.19 19.55
CA LEU A 341 -12.07 1.46 20.80
C LEU A 341 -12.63 0.08 20.52
N GLN A 342 -11.95 -0.97 21.00
CA GLN A 342 -12.28 -2.36 20.77
C GLN A 342 -12.22 -3.13 22.07
N ALA A 343 -13.30 -3.82 22.40
CA ALA A 343 -13.36 -4.81 23.47
C ALA A 343 -13.33 -6.20 22.86
N MET A 344 -12.52 -7.08 23.43
CA MET A 344 -12.42 -8.48 23.03
C MET A 344 -12.70 -9.36 24.24
N HIS A 345 -13.33 -10.48 24.00
CA HIS A 345 -13.61 -11.48 25.03
C HIS A 345 -13.29 -12.86 24.48
N GLU A 346 -12.38 -13.54 25.15
CA GLU A 346 -12.05 -14.94 24.87
C GLU A 346 -12.59 -15.81 26.01
N ALA A 347 -13.39 -16.77 25.65
CA ALA A 347 -14.05 -17.68 26.60
C ALA A 347 -14.27 -19.06 25.98
N ASP A 348 -14.56 -20.03 26.82
CA ASP A 348 -14.89 -21.37 26.38
C ASP A 348 -16.34 -21.74 26.77
N PRO A 349 -17.37 -21.04 26.24
CA PRO A 349 -18.75 -21.38 26.51
C PRO A 349 -19.04 -22.81 26.04
N PHE A 350 -19.68 -23.59 26.90
CA PHE A 350 -19.98 -25.02 26.63
C PHE A 350 -18.73 -25.87 26.32
N GLY A 351 -17.56 -25.47 26.83
CA GLY A 351 -16.27 -26.14 26.55
C GLY A 351 -15.77 -25.97 25.13
N ARG A 352 -16.19 -24.91 24.45
CA ARG A 352 -15.81 -24.58 23.07
C ARG A 352 -15.24 -23.17 23.00
N HIS A 353 -14.09 -23.02 22.33
CA HIS A 353 -13.43 -21.74 22.24
C HIS A 353 -14.26 -20.72 21.43
N ASN A 354 -14.38 -19.51 21.97
CA ASN A 354 -15.09 -18.40 21.37
C ASN A 354 -14.26 -17.13 21.51
N SER A 355 -14.14 -16.37 20.44
CA SER A 355 -13.48 -15.06 20.40
C SER A 355 -14.45 -14.02 19.87
N LEU A 356 -14.98 -13.18 20.77
CA LEU A 356 -15.92 -12.10 20.45
C LEU A 356 -15.19 -10.76 20.45
N VAL A 357 -15.42 -9.96 19.41
CA VAL A 357 -14.89 -8.61 19.24
C VAL A 357 -16.03 -7.63 19.06
N LEU A 358 -16.06 -6.58 19.88
CA LEU A 358 -16.95 -5.44 19.75
C LEU A 358 -16.11 -4.18 19.54
N GLY A 359 -16.46 -3.33 18.60
CA GLY A 359 -15.68 -2.12 18.34
C GLY A 359 -16.50 -0.93 17.90
N GLY A 360 -15.99 0.26 18.22
CA GLY A 360 -16.50 1.55 17.76
C GLY A 360 -15.37 2.39 17.16
N GLU A 361 -15.69 3.12 16.11
CA GLU A 361 -14.78 4.01 15.40
C GLU A 361 -15.40 5.39 15.25
N TYR A 362 -14.60 6.41 15.51
CA TYR A 362 -14.91 7.77 15.10
C TYR A 362 -13.70 8.40 14.40
N THR A 363 -13.93 8.98 13.23
CA THR A 363 -12.91 9.72 12.48
C THR A 363 -13.53 11.01 11.93
N ARG A 364 -12.82 12.11 12.08
CA ARG A 364 -13.12 13.38 11.43
C ARG A 364 -11.97 13.80 10.55
N ASN A 365 -12.26 14.03 9.28
CA ASN A 365 -11.34 14.57 8.28
C ASN A 365 -11.80 15.99 7.93
N GLY A 366 -10.88 16.95 8.03
CA GLY A 366 -11.03 18.29 7.46
C GLY A 366 -10.11 18.41 6.25
N PHE A 367 -10.62 18.91 5.16
CA PHE A 367 -9.90 19.17 3.93
C PHE A 367 -10.15 20.60 3.50
N GLY A 368 -9.12 21.31 3.06
CA GLY A 368 -9.22 22.62 2.44
C GLY A 368 -8.29 22.71 1.24
N SER A 369 -8.79 23.25 0.14
CA SER A 369 -7.99 23.50 -1.06
C SER A 369 -8.18 24.93 -1.52
N ASN A 370 -7.06 25.58 -1.84
CA ASN A 370 -6.99 26.83 -2.57
C ASN A 370 -6.31 26.53 -3.90
N SER A 371 -7.06 26.64 -4.98
CA SER A 371 -6.60 26.29 -6.31
C SER A 371 -6.70 27.47 -7.27
N LEU A 372 -5.77 27.51 -8.24
CA LEU A 372 -5.80 28.40 -9.37
C LEU A 372 -5.54 27.59 -10.63
N SER A 373 -6.54 27.49 -11.50
CA SER A 373 -6.49 26.73 -12.73
C SER A 373 -6.64 27.63 -13.96
N SER A 374 -5.95 27.32 -15.03
CA SER A 374 -6.14 27.96 -16.34
C SER A 374 -6.30 26.88 -17.42
N PHE A 375 -7.10 27.17 -18.44
CA PHE A 375 -7.39 26.26 -19.55
C PHE A 375 -7.11 26.93 -20.89
N THR A 376 -6.49 26.21 -21.80
CA THR A 376 -6.24 26.69 -23.18
C THR A 376 -7.57 27.01 -23.88
N GLY A 377 -7.68 28.16 -24.47
CA GLY A 377 -8.91 28.61 -25.16
C GLY A 377 -9.92 29.32 -24.25
N PHE A 378 -9.68 29.38 -22.94
CA PHE A 378 -10.51 30.13 -22.00
C PHE A 378 -9.71 31.31 -21.44
N PRO A 379 -10.21 32.56 -21.55
CA PRO A 379 -9.50 33.73 -21.02
C PRO A 379 -9.58 33.73 -19.48
N GLY A 380 -8.43 33.98 -18.85
CA GLY A 380 -8.34 34.14 -17.40
C GLY A 380 -8.01 32.85 -16.64
N ALA A 381 -7.91 32.99 -15.34
CA ALA A 381 -7.69 31.89 -14.40
C ALA A 381 -8.95 31.66 -13.54
N PHE A 382 -9.20 30.40 -13.22
CA PHE A 382 -10.35 29.98 -12.44
C PHE A 382 -9.89 29.67 -11.00
N PRO A 383 -10.20 30.54 -10.04
CA PRO A 383 -9.91 30.26 -8.63
C PRO A 383 -10.89 29.22 -8.09
N GLY A 384 -10.38 28.37 -7.21
CA GLY A 384 -11.20 27.46 -6.40
C GLY A 384 -10.82 27.62 -4.93
N LEU A 385 -11.79 27.81 -4.07
CA LEU A 385 -11.60 27.87 -2.62
C LEU A 385 -12.64 26.98 -1.94
N ILE A 386 -12.24 25.77 -1.60
CA ILE A 386 -13.14 24.77 -1.07
C ILE A 386 -12.72 24.30 0.31
N SER A 387 -13.71 23.87 1.09
CA SER A 387 -13.50 23.14 2.32
C SER A 387 -14.48 21.97 2.42
N MET A 388 -14.04 20.90 3.07
CA MET A 388 -14.83 19.72 3.34
C MET A 388 -14.59 19.26 4.78
N ASN A 389 -15.65 18.81 5.43
CA ASN A 389 -15.57 18.03 6.65
C ASN A 389 -16.25 16.68 6.42
N GLU A 390 -15.55 15.62 6.71
CA GLU A 390 -16.09 14.25 6.70
C GLU A 390 -16.10 13.72 8.13
N ASN A 391 -17.25 13.19 8.56
CA ASN A 391 -17.40 12.56 9.87
C ASN A 391 -17.85 11.12 9.68
N ILE A 392 -17.01 10.18 10.12
CA ILE A 392 -17.24 8.74 10.05
C ILE A 392 -17.51 8.25 11.46
N LEU A 393 -18.67 7.62 11.67
CA LEU A 393 -19.02 6.91 12.89
C LEU A 393 -19.38 5.47 12.52
N ALA A 394 -18.78 4.51 13.20
CA ALA A 394 -19.07 3.12 12.91
C ALA A 394 -19.02 2.24 14.16
N PHE A 395 -19.83 1.18 14.12
CA PHE A 395 -19.86 0.13 15.15
C PHE A 395 -19.79 -1.22 14.47
N TYR A 396 -19.08 -2.17 15.08
CA TYR A 396 -18.94 -3.52 14.54
C TYR A 396 -18.90 -4.57 15.64
N VAL A 397 -19.36 -5.76 15.27
CA VAL A 397 -19.21 -6.99 16.04
C VAL A 397 -18.67 -8.08 15.14
N GLN A 398 -17.78 -8.89 15.66
CA GLN A 398 -17.29 -10.12 15.03
C GLN A 398 -17.16 -11.20 16.08
N ASP A 399 -17.55 -12.41 15.71
CA ASP A 399 -17.46 -13.60 16.53
C ASP A 399 -16.78 -14.73 15.75
N ILE A 400 -15.87 -15.44 16.41
CA ILE A 400 -15.27 -16.68 15.91
C ILE A 400 -15.57 -17.76 16.93
N PHE A 401 -16.42 -18.71 16.55
CA PHE A 401 -16.89 -19.77 17.41
C PHE A 401 -16.44 -21.15 16.91
N HIS A 402 -15.81 -21.93 17.76
CA HIS A 402 -15.41 -23.31 17.46
C HIS A 402 -16.59 -24.25 17.67
N LEU A 403 -17.38 -24.53 16.61
CA LEU A 403 -18.46 -25.50 16.63
C LEU A 403 -17.97 -26.90 17.02
N THR A 404 -16.81 -27.29 16.51
CA THR A 404 -16.03 -28.46 16.90
C THR A 404 -14.55 -28.06 16.93
N PRO A 405 -13.63 -28.90 17.44
CA PRO A 405 -12.20 -28.62 17.33
C PRO A 405 -11.70 -28.38 15.89
N GLN A 406 -12.41 -28.90 14.90
CA GLN A 406 -12.06 -28.77 13.48
C GLN A 406 -12.91 -27.75 12.72
N LEU A 407 -14.13 -27.43 13.20
CA LEU A 407 -15.07 -26.59 12.48
C LEU A 407 -15.28 -25.25 13.18
N LEU A 408 -14.85 -24.17 12.54
CA LEU A 408 -14.93 -22.80 13.03
C LEU A 408 -15.96 -22.02 12.21
N LEU A 409 -16.86 -21.34 12.91
CA LEU A 409 -17.80 -20.39 12.33
C LEU A 409 -17.34 -18.97 12.64
N THR A 410 -17.26 -18.13 11.63
CA THR A 410 -17.00 -16.69 11.77
C THR A 410 -18.23 -15.92 11.33
N GLY A 411 -18.73 -15.03 12.20
CA GLY A 411 -19.83 -14.12 11.89
C GLY A 411 -19.43 -12.68 12.22
N GLY A 412 -19.96 -11.71 11.48
CA GLY A 412 -19.70 -10.32 11.81
C GLY A 412 -20.62 -9.38 11.05
N VAL A 413 -20.80 -8.20 11.62
CA VAL A 413 -21.52 -7.09 10.98
C VAL A 413 -20.91 -5.77 11.42
N ARG A 414 -20.87 -4.84 10.48
CA ARG A 414 -20.45 -3.45 10.73
C ARG A 414 -21.51 -2.51 10.16
N HIS A 415 -21.83 -1.48 10.93
CA HIS A 415 -22.65 -0.36 10.50
C HIS A 415 -21.81 0.91 10.47
N ASP A 416 -21.84 1.61 9.34
CA ASP A 416 -21.13 2.86 9.09
C ASP A 416 -22.13 3.97 8.82
N ARG A 417 -21.90 5.16 9.42
CA ARG A 417 -22.50 6.44 9.06
C ARG A 417 -21.38 7.37 8.62
N ASP A 418 -21.43 7.82 7.38
CA ASP A 418 -20.45 8.72 6.79
C ASP A 418 -21.17 10.01 6.35
N GLN A 419 -20.78 11.15 6.90
CA GLN A 419 -21.32 12.46 6.57
C GLN A 419 -20.23 13.31 5.96
N ILE A 420 -20.49 13.82 4.77
CA ILE A 420 -19.62 14.73 4.01
C ILE A 420 -20.32 16.08 3.91
N ASP A 421 -19.74 17.10 4.54
CA ASP A 421 -20.15 18.50 4.44
C ASP A 421 -19.17 19.21 3.52
N PHE A 422 -19.61 19.62 2.36
CA PHE A 422 -18.83 20.33 1.35
C PHE A 422 -19.25 21.80 1.29
N MET A 423 -18.27 22.69 1.20
CA MET A 423 -18.49 24.13 1.06
C MET A 423 -17.58 24.69 -0.04
N ASP A 424 -18.18 25.22 -1.07
CA ASP A 424 -17.52 26.09 -2.03
C ASP A 424 -17.56 27.52 -1.48
N ASN A 425 -16.40 28.05 -1.08
CA ASN A 425 -16.32 29.36 -0.43
C ASN A 425 -16.38 30.52 -1.44
N LEU A 426 -16.38 30.24 -2.75
CA LEU A 426 -16.56 31.22 -3.82
C LEU A 426 -17.97 31.20 -4.39
N LEU A 427 -18.62 30.03 -4.45
CA LEU A 427 -19.94 29.82 -5.00
C LEU A 427 -20.80 28.99 -4.02
N ALA A 428 -21.43 29.67 -3.08
CA ALA A 428 -22.18 28.99 -1.99
C ALA A 428 -23.30 28.05 -2.49
N THR A 429 -23.86 28.31 -3.68
CA THR A 429 -24.87 27.43 -4.31
C THR A 429 -24.34 26.06 -4.69
N ASN A 430 -23.02 25.90 -4.75
CA ASN A 430 -22.35 24.62 -5.04
C ASN A 430 -22.01 23.84 -3.75
N SER A 431 -22.51 24.27 -2.60
CA SER A 431 -22.26 23.65 -1.30
C SER A 431 -23.36 22.67 -0.91
N GLY A 432 -23.02 21.67 -0.10
CA GLY A 432 -24.03 20.71 0.35
C GLY A 432 -23.53 19.69 1.36
N THR A 433 -24.48 18.92 1.89
CA THR A 433 -24.22 17.81 2.80
C THR A 433 -24.75 16.51 2.22
N LYS A 434 -23.95 15.46 2.28
CA LYS A 434 -24.35 14.09 1.95
C LYS A 434 -24.12 13.17 3.14
N ILE A 435 -25.09 12.31 3.41
CA ILE A 435 -25.01 11.32 4.49
C ILE A 435 -25.26 9.95 3.90
N PHE A 436 -24.33 9.03 4.15
CA PHE A 436 -24.40 7.64 3.72
C PHE A 436 -24.48 6.71 4.94
N HIS A 437 -25.38 5.74 4.89
CA HIS A 437 -25.50 4.69 5.89
C HIS A 437 -25.28 3.33 5.24
N ARG A 438 -24.46 2.48 5.86
CA ARG A 438 -24.20 1.14 5.34
C ARG A 438 -24.04 0.11 6.45
N THR A 439 -24.66 -1.04 6.21
CA THR A 439 -24.50 -2.24 7.05
C THR A 439 -23.92 -3.35 6.19
N ASN A 440 -22.77 -3.85 6.59
CA ASN A 440 -22.01 -4.85 5.86
C ASN A 440 -21.87 -6.12 6.69
N PRO A 441 -22.61 -7.20 6.38
CA PRO A 441 -22.45 -8.50 7.01
C PRO A 441 -21.25 -9.26 6.44
N ARG A 442 -20.74 -10.19 7.26
CA ARG A 442 -19.73 -11.19 6.92
C ARG A 442 -20.09 -12.51 7.55
N ALA A 443 -19.88 -13.60 6.82
CA ALA A 443 -20.01 -14.96 7.32
C ALA A 443 -18.90 -15.83 6.74
N GLY A 444 -18.31 -16.69 7.56
CA GLY A 444 -17.25 -17.59 7.14
C GLY A 444 -17.31 -18.92 7.86
N LEU A 445 -16.82 -19.94 7.19
CA LEU A 445 -16.70 -21.29 7.71
C LEU A 445 -15.29 -21.79 7.42
N THR A 446 -14.59 -22.26 8.44
CA THR A 446 -13.26 -22.88 8.28
C THR A 446 -13.31 -24.30 8.83
N TYR A 447 -12.87 -25.26 8.03
CA TYR A 447 -12.72 -26.65 8.43
C TYR A 447 -11.24 -27.06 8.43
N LEU A 448 -10.72 -27.41 9.60
CA LEU A 448 -9.36 -27.93 9.77
C LEU A 448 -9.38 -29.43 9.41
N ILE A 449 -8.95 -29.76 8.20
CA ILE A 449 -8.91 -31.14 7.69
C ILE A 449 -7.90 -31.96 8.50
N THR A 450 -6.73 -31.35 8.70
CA THR A 450 -5.64 -31.84 9.54
C THR A 450 -4.98 -30.62 10.21
N PRO A 451 -4.15 -30.77 11.26
CA PRO A 451 -3.47 -29.61 11.86
C PRO A 451 -2.76 -28.68 10.86
N PRO A 452 -2.07 -29.18 9.80
CA PRO A 452 -1.43 -28.31 8.81
C PRO A 452 -2.34 -27.86 7.66
N ALA A 453 -3.59 -28.34 7.55
CA ALA A 453 -4.43 -28.06 6.37
C ALA A 453 -5.85 -27.63 6.73
N SER A 454 -6.35 -26.59 6.05
CA SER A 454 -7.72 -26.09 6.18
C SER A 454 -8.35 -25.76 4.84
N ILE A 455 -9.66 -25.89 4.77
CA ILE A 455 -10.51 -25.35 3.72
C ILE A 455 -11.46 -24.34 4.33
N TYR A 456 -11.77 -23.27 3.60
CA TYR A 456 -12.69 -22.26 4.08
C TYR A 456 -13.64 -21.79 3.00
N PHE A 457 -14.78 -21.28 3.45
CA PHE A 457 -15.72 -20.48 2.69
C PHE A 457 -15.89 -19.13 3.37
N ASN A 458 -15.95 -18.04 2.59
CA ASN A 458 -16.20 -16.69 3.09
C ASN A 458 -17.21 -15.96 2.19
N TYR A 459 -18.19 -15.36 2.83
CA TYR A 459 -19.07 -14.35 2.25
C TYR A 459 -18.84 -13.04 2.95
N SER A 460 -18.66 -11.96 2.20
CA SER A 460 -18.48 -10.62 2.76
C SER A 460 -19.05 -9.55 1.84
N GLN A 461 -19.58 -8.50 2.45
CA GLN A 461 -19.98 -7.30 1.75
C GLN A 461 -19.01 -6.15 2.02
N GLY A 462 -18.86 -5.29 1.03
CA GLY A 462 -18.10 -4.05 1.14
C GLY A 462 -18.79 -2.91 0.40
N PHE A 463 -18.34 -1.69 0.69
CA PHE A 463 -18.86 -0.50 0.05
C PHE A 463 -17.77 0.55 -0.15
N ARG A 464 -18.00 1.44 -1.11
CA ARG A 464 -17.23 2.67 -1.30
C ARG A 464 -18.21 3.85 -1.38
N VAL A 465 -18.04 4.84 -0.53
CA VAL A 465 -18.76 6.10 -0.68
C VAL A 465 -18.13 6.90 -1.81
N PRO A 466 -18.94 7.68 -2.58
CA PRO A 466 -18.35 8.65 -3.49
C PRO A 466 -17.47 9.62 -2.73
N THR A 467 -16.32 9.96 -3.30
CA THR A 467 -15.46 11.01 -2.74
C THR A 467 -16.11 12.39 -2.98
N PHE A 468 -15.68 13.40 -2.25
CA PHE A 468 -16.24 14.74 -2.49
C PHE A 468 -15.87 15.25 -3.90
N GLN A 469 -14.72 14.88 -4.44
CA GLN A 469 -14.32 15.21 -5.81
C GLN A 469 -15.22 14.55 -6.87
N GLU A 470 -15.76 13.38 -6.57
CA GLU A 470 -16.73 12.73 -7.46
C GLU A 470 -18.12 13.38 -7.36
N LEU A 471 -18.52 13.82 -6.14
CA LEU A 471 -19.82 14.47 -5.90
C LEU A 471 -19.86 15.92 -6.39
N PHE A 472 -18.78 16.67 -6.12
CA PHE A 472 -18.72 18.13 -6.25
C PHE A 472 -17.49 18.49 -7.09
N ALA A 473 -17.57 18.30 -8.41
CA ALA A 473 -16.48 18.61 -9.32
C ALA A 473 -16.14 20.11 -9.30
N LEU A 474 -14.86 20.41 -9.48
CA LEU A 474 -14.33 21.77 -9.54
C LEU A 474 -14.14 22.24 -10.98
N GLY A 475 -14.45 23.50 -11.27
CA GLY A 475 -14.24 24.09 -12.59
C GLY A 475 -15.33 23.75 -13.60
N PRO A 476 -14.98 23.57 -14.90
CA PRO A 476 -15.95 23.33 -15.97
C PRO A 476 -16.52 21.90 -15.98
N PHE A 477 -16.10 21.03 -15.05
CA PHE A 477 -16.60 19.67 -14.93
C PHE A 477 -17.91 19.63 -14.14
N GLY A 478 -18.85 18.80 -14.56
CA GLY A 478 -20.14 18.67 -13.93
C GLY A 478 -20.06 17.96 -12.58
N SER A 479 -20.67 18.58 -11.54
CA SER A 479 -20.93 17.90 -10.26
C SER A 479 -22.03 16.88 -10.42
N ASN A 480 -21.91 15.72 -9.75
CA ASN A 480 -22.99 14.75 -9.65
C ASN A 480 -23.27 14.41 -8.17
N PRO A 481 -24.03 15.27 -7.46
CA PRO A 481 -24.34 15.03 -6.07
C PRO A 481 -25.27 13.83 -5.85
N ASP A 482 -25.84 13.24 -6.89
CA ASP A 482 -26.75 12.11 -6.80
C ASP A 482 -26.08 10.74 -6.96
N LEU A 483 -24.76 10.72 -6.99
CA LEU A 483 -23.99 9.49 -6.99
C LEU A 483 -24.33 8.60 -5.80
N LYS A 484 -24.51 7.32 -6.09
CA LYS A 484 -24.78 6.28 -5.10
C LYS A 484 -23.46 5.63 -4.67
N PRO A 485 -23.37 5.17 -3.41
CA PRO A 485 -22.24 4.35 -2.99
C PRO A 485 -22.14 3.05 -3.77
N VAL A 486 -20.93 2.68 -4.12
CA VAL A 486 -20.63 1.37 -4.73
C VAL A 486 -20.82 0.26 -3.70
N HIS A 487 -21.41 -0.86 -4.10
CA HIS A 487 -21.61 -2.04 -3.29
C HIS A 487 -20.94 -3.25 -3.90
N SER A 488 -20.28 -4.08 -3.10
CA SER A 488 -19.72 -5.35 -3.54
C SER A 488 -20.17 -6.50 -2.63
N GLN A 489 -20.51 -7.62 -3.25
CA GLN A 489 -20.72 -8.92 -2.60
C GLN A 489 -19.60 -9.85 -3.05
N ASN A 490 -18.85 -10.39 -2.11
CA ASN A 490 -17.74 -11.28 -2.39
C ASN A 490 -17.99 -12.67 -1.82
N TYR A 491 -17.71 -13.67 -2.63
CA TYR A 491 -17.73 -15.08 -2.31
C TYR A 491 -16.34 -15.65 -2.55
N GLU A 492 -15.81 -16.36 -1.57
CA GLU A 492 -14.47 -16.94 -1.66
C GLU A 492 -14.44 -18.34 -1.07
N VAL A 493 -13.82 -19.26 -1.79
CA VAL A 493 -13.47 -20.60 -1.30
C VAL A 493 -11.97 -20.73 -1.35
N GLY A 494 -11.34 -21.19 -0.29
CA GLY A 494 -9.90 -21.36 -0.31
C GLY A 494 -9.41 -22.56 0.45
N PHE A 495 -8.19 -22.94 0.14
CA PHE A 495 -7.43 -24.03 0.74
C PHE A 495 -6.09 -23.50 1.22
N LYS A 496 -5.70 -23.89 2.42
CA LYS A 496 -4.40 -23.55 3.03
C LYS A 496 -3.76 -24.81 3.56
N THR A 497 -2.47 -24.95 3.38
CA THR A 497 -1.73 -26.11 3.87
C THR A 497 -0.29 -25.77 4.20
N GLN A 498 0.25 -26.44 5.21
CA GLN A 498 1.68 -26.58 5.43
C GLN A 498 2.06 -28.01 5.07
N VAL A 499 3.09 -28.19 4.23
CA VAL A 499 3.52 -29.51 3.77
C VAL A 499 4.83 -29.86 4.46
N GLY A 500 4.72 -30.58 5.59
CA GLY A 500 5.87 -30.91 6.41
C GLY A 500 6.67 -29.68 6.82
N GLY A 501 7.99 -29.81 6.98
CA GLY A 501 8.90 -28.67 7.26
C GLY A 501 9.41 -27.95 6.01
N TRP A 502 8.90 -28.29 4.80
CA TRP A 502 9.49 -27.79 3.55
C TRP A 502 8.64 -26.78 2.78
N GLY A 503 7.36 -26.59 3.13
CA GLY A 503 6.56 -25.61 2.37
C GLY A 503 5.20 -25.25 2.95
N GLU A 504 4.63 -24.19 2.42
CA GLU A 504 3.27 -23.74 2.64
C GLU A 504 2.58 -23.39 1.33
N GLY A 505 1.31 -23.74 1.19
CA GLY A 505 0.51 -23.46 0.01
C GLY A 505 -0.82 -22.81 0.35
N THR A 506 -1.23 -21.83 -0.46
CA THR A 506 -2.58 -21.25 -0.39
C THR A 506 -3.19 -21.17 -1.77
N LEU A 507 -4.48 -21.51 -1.87
CA LEU A 507 -5.29 -21.36 -3.07
C LEU A 507 -6.60 -20.70 -2.69
N ALA A 508 -7.01 -19.67 -3.43
CA ALA A 508 -8.30 -19.04 -3.28
C ALA A 508 -8.99 -18.89 -4.64
N LEU A 509 -10.26 -19.21 -4.68
CA LEU A 509 -11.18 -18.95 -5.79
C LEU A 509 -12.16 -17.89 -5.31
N PHE A 510 -12.28 -16.78 -6.03
CA PHE A 510 -13.14 -15.69 -5.62
C PHE A 510 -14.08 -15.21 -6.74
N GLN A 511 -15.21 -14.68 -6.34
CA GLN A 511 -16.10 -13.89 -7.17
C GLN A 511 -16.62 -12.69 -6.38
N ALA A 512 -16.46 -11.49 -6.95
CA ALA A 512 -16.98 -10.24 -6.44
C ALA A 512 -17.93 -9.61 -7.45
N ASP A 513 -19.17 -9.41 -7.06
CA ASP A 513 -20.21 -8.72 -7.84
C ASP A 513 -20.40 -7.32 -7.27
N ALA A 514 -20.10 -6.28 -8.06
CA ALA A 514 -20.28 -4.89 -7.67
C ALA A 514 -21.48 -4.26 -8.40
N ARG A 515 -22.11 -3.29 -7.74
CA ARG A 515 -23.19 -2.46 -8.28
C ARG A 515 -22.88 -0.99 -8.00
N ASP A 516 -23.46 -0.13 -8.84
CA ASP A 516 -23.34 1.32 -8.75
C ASP A 516 -21.85 1.77 -8.77
N GLU A 517 -20.99 1.06 -9.51
CA GLU A 517 -19.57 1.43 -9.61
C GLU A 517 -19.43 2.79 -10.28
N ILE A 518 -18.53 3.65 -9.76
CA ILE A 518 -18.42 5.02 -10.24
C ILE A 518 -17.30 5.09 -11.27
N LEU A 519 -17.62 5.56 -12.46
CA LEU A 519 -16.67 5.84 -13.54
C LEU A 519 -16.59 7.34 -13.79
N PHE A 520 -15.40 7.83 -14.12
CA PHE A 520 -15.18 9.22 -14.54
C PHE A 520 -15.48 9.35 -16.03
N LEU A 521 -16.75 9.20 -16.39
CA LEU A 521 -17.23 9.20 -17.77
C LEU A 521 -18.60 9.86 -17.78
N CYS A 522 -18.88 10.65 -18.80
CA CYS A 522 -20.24 11.12 -19.01
C CYS A 522 -21.11 9.97 -19.52
N GLY A 523 -22.05 9.50 -18.68
CA GLY A 523 -23.03 8.46 -19.04
C GLY A 523 -24.19 8.96 -19.90
N ASP A 524 -24.26 10.26 -20.20
CA ASP A 524 -25.30 10.88 -21.05
C ASP A 524 -24.62 11.52 -22.27
N PRO A 525 -24.97 11.13 -23.50
CA PRO A 525 -24.51 11.79 -24.74
C PRO A 525 -24.80 13.30 -24.76
N ASN A 526 -25.77 13.74 -23.97
CA ASN A 526 -26.20 15.15 -23.86
C ASN A 526 -25.57 15.90 -22.69
N CYS A 527 -24.51 15.38 -22.06
CA CYS A 527 -23.89 16.03 -20.89
C CYS A 527 -23.26 17.41 -21.17
N GLY A 528 -23.56 18.00 -22.34
CA GLY A 528 -23.27 19.42 -22.65
C GLY A 528 -21.77 19.75 -22.69
N GLY A 529 -20.90 18.77 -22.92
CA GLY A 529 -19.44 18.96 -22.92
C GLY A 529 -18.84 18.93 -21.52
N GLN A 530 -19.61 18.59 -20.48
CA GLN A 530 -19.13 18.45 -19.10
C GLN A 530 -18.95 16.98 -18.77
N ALA A 531 -17.72 16.52 -18.55
CA ALA A 531 -17.48 15.22 -17.97
C ALA A 531 -17.99 15.18 -16.53
N ALA A 532 -18.80 14.20 -16.19
CA ALA A 532 -19.30 14.00 -14.84
C ALA A 532 -19.13 12.54 -14.44
N ASN A 533 -18.90 12.31 -13.14
CA ASN A 533 -18.91 10.95 -12.62
C ASN A 533 -20.31 10.32 -12.72
N THR A 534 -20.35 9.05 -13.09
CA THR A 534 -21.61 8.31 -13.21
C THR A 534 -21.53 6.94 -12.55
N ASN A 535 -22.67 6.43 -12.06
CA ASN A 535 -22.77 5.07 -11.58
C ASN A 535 -23.06 4.13 -12.74
N VAL A 536 -22.29 3.05 -12.87
CA VAL A 536 -22.60 1.93 -13.78
C VAL A 536 -23.27 0.79 -13.01
N ASP A 537 -24.26 0.13 -13.64
CA ASP A 537 -25.18 -0.76 -12.94
C ASP A 537 -24.44 -1.95 -12.30
N ARG A 538 -23.73 -2.74 -13.09
CA ARG A 538 -23.13 -3.99 -12.59
C ARG A 538 -21.79 -4.31 -13.23
N THR A 539 -20.87 -4.74 -12.36
CA THR A 539 -19.57 -5.29 -12.77
C THR A 539 -19.29 -6.58 -12.00
N ARG A 540 -18.42 -7.43 -12.54
CA ARG A 540 -17.99 -8.68 -11.89
C ARG A 540 -16.49 -8.86 -11.99
N ARG A 541 -15.88 -9.29 -10.88
CA ARG A 541 -14.51 -9.80 -10.83
C ARG A 541 -14.56 -11.23 -10.34
N ARG A 542 -13.85 -12.13 -11.01
CA ARG A 542 -13.67 -13.50 -10.56
C ARG A 542 -12.25 -13.95 -10.86
N GLY A 543 -11.74 -14.85 -10.05
CA GLY A 543 -10.36 -15.25 -10.25
C GLY A 543 -9.84 -16.34 -9.35
N ILE A 544 -8.56 -16.62 -9.56
CA ILE A 544 -7.78 -17.62 -8.84
C ILE A 544 -6.54 -16.94 -8.31
N GLU A 545 -6.24 -17.14 -7.04
CA GLU A 545 -5.00 -16.70 -6.41
C GLU A 545 -4.31 -17.88 -5.77
N ALA A 546 -3.11 -18.19 -6.20
CA ALA A 546 -2.31 -19.30 -5.67
C ALA A 546 -0.95 -18.79 -5.19
N THR A 547 -0.53 -19.23 -4.01
CA THR A 547 0.81 -18.99 -3.46
C THR A 547 1.40 -20.33 -3.04
N LEU A 548 2.64 -20.58 -3.43
CA LEU A 548 3.45 -21.69 -2.94
C LEU A 548 4.78 -21.12 -2.45
N LYS A 549 5.08 -21.28 -1.15
CA LYS A 549 6.40 -21.05 -0.59
C LYS A 549 7.01 -22.42 -0.30
N ALA A 550 8.23 -22.64 -0.76
CA ALA A 550 8.88 -23.94 -0.59
C ALA A 550 10.35 -23.75 -0.25
N ARG A 551 10.84 -24.64 0.60
CA ARG A 551 12.26 -24.84 0.88
C ARG A 551 12.62 -26.26 0.49
N TYR A 552 13.36 -26.40 -0.60
CA TYR A 552 13.81 -27.72 -1.06
C TYR A 552 14.89 -28.31 -0.14
N ASN A 553 15.82 -27.47 0.33
CA ASN A 553 16.86 -27.82 1.30
C ASN A 553 17.40 -26.54 1.97
N GLU A 554 18.45 -26.65 2.77
CA GLU A 554 19.07 -25.48 3.44
C GLU A 554 19.66 -24.45 2.46
N ARG A 555 19.91 -24.85 1.20
CA ARG A 555 20.53 -24.02 0.17
C ARG A 555 19.55 -23.43 -0.84
N LEU A 556 18.31 -23.94 -0.91
CA LEU A 556 17.38 -23.54 -1.95
C LEU A 556 15.96 -23.36 -1.37
N ASP A 557 15.47 -22.14 -1.46
CA ASP A 557 14.07 -21.78 -1.14
C ASP A 557 13.49 -20.87 -2.21
N GLY A 558 12.16 -20.75 -2.23
CA GLY A 558 11.50 -19.87 -3.19
C GLY A 558 10.02 -19.70 -2.95
N VAL A 559 9.45 -18.76 -3.70
CA VAL A 559 8.03 -18.41 -3.68
C VAL A 559 7.51 -18.28 -5.11
N VAL A 560 6.36 -18.90 -5.36
CA VAL A 560 5.60 -18.73 -6.61
C VAL A 560 4.24 -18.17 -6.27
N ASN A 561 3.87 -17.07 -6.92
CA ASN A 561 2.55 -16.45 -6.80
C ASN A 561 1.93 -16.36 -8.18
N TYR A 562 0.72 -16.88 -8.32
CA TYR A 562 -0.07 -16.80 -9.55
C TYR A 562 -1.43 -16.17 -9.27
N THR A 563 -1.84 -15.28 -10.15
CA THR A 563 -3.16 -14.64 -10.12
C THR A 563 -3.79 -14.72 -11.52
N PHE A 564 -5.01 -15.20 -11.57
CA PHE A 564 -5.92 -15.03 -12.68
C PHE A 564 -7.06 -14.12 -12.24
N THR A 565 -7.34 -13.05 -12.97
CA THR A 565 -8.45 -12.13 -12.70
C THR A 565 -9.18 -11.82 -13.99
N GLU A 566 -10.48 -12.09 -14.01
CA GLU A 566 -11.39 -11.63 -15.04
C GLU A 566 -12.32 -10.57 -14.45
N ALA A 567 -12.24 -9.35 -14.96
CA ALA A 567 -13.08 -8.22 -14.56
C ALA A 567 -13.89 -7.75 -15.75
N THR A 568 -15.24 -7.74 -15.64
CA THR A 568 -16.14 -7.49 -16.76
C THR A 568 -17.34 -6.64 -16.39
N PHE A 569 -17.82 -5.84 -17.33
CA PHE A 569 -19.14 -5.22 -17.29
C PHE A 569 -20.24 -6.29 -17.39
N ARG A 570 -21.38 -6.06 -16.71
CA ARG A 570 -22.50 -7.02 -16.66
C ARG A 570 -23.81 -6.44 -17.19
N SER A 571 -23.78 -5.22 -17.69
CA SER A 571 -24.85 -4.52 -18.41
C SER A 571 -24.26 -3.79 -19.61
N ASP A 572 -25.09 -3.56 -20.62
CA ASP A 572 -24.71 -2.71 -21.74
C ASP A 572 -24.76 -1.25 -21.28
N LEU A 573 -23.79 -0.45 -21.73
CA LEU A 573 -23.62 0.95 -21.34
C LEU A 573 -23.29 1.79 -22.57
N THR A 574 -23.69 3.05 -22.55
CA THR A 574 -23.20 4.06 -23.50
C THR A 574 -22.42 5.11 -22.70
N LEU A 575 -21.15 5.30 -23.03
CA LEU A 575 -20.24 6.14 -22.30
C LEU A 575 -19.62 7.19 -23.22
N ASN A 576 -19.15 8.28 -22.63
CA ASN A 576 -18.35 9.30 -23.31
C ASN A 576 -17.06 9.52 -22.51
N PRO A 577 -15.97 8.83 -22.82
CA PRO A 577 -14.72 8.93 -22.09
C PRO A 577 -13.97 10.25 -22.34
N TYR A 578 -14.16 10.88 -23.50
CA TYR A 578 -13.50 12.14 -23.88
C TYR A 578 -14.19 12.83 -25.04
N PHE A 579 -13.75 14.05 -25.38
CA PHE A 579 -14.25 14.84 -26.50
C PHE A 579 -13.20 14.96 -27.61
N VAL A 580 -13.63 14.87 -28.86
CA VAL A 580 -12.78 15.07 -30.06
C VAL A 580 -13.33 16.25 -30.87
N GLY A 581 -12.57 17.33 -31.00
CA GLY A 581 -13.02 18.51 -31.71
C GLY A 581 -14.30 19.15 -31.16
N GLY A 582 -14.53 19.01 -29.84
CA GLY A 582 -15.73 19.49 -29.15
C GLY A 582 -16.94 18.55 -29.21
N ASN A 583 -16.86 17.42 -29.94
CA ASN A 583 -17.90 16.41 -29.99
C ASN A 583 -17.59 15.26 -29.02
N PRO A 584 -18.61 14.70 -28.32
CA PRO A 584 -18.41 13.55 -27.47
C PRO A 584 -17.99 12.33 -28.30
N PHE A 585 -16.97 11.61 -27.81
CA PHE A 585 -16.62 10.30 -28.33
C PHE A 585 -17.51 9.26 -27.65
N ILE A 586 -18.33 8.55 -28.41
CA ILE A 586 -19.32 7.61 -27.85
C ILE A 586 -18.76 6.20 -27.91
N GLU A 587 -18.73 5.52 -26.78
CA GLU A 587 -18.43 4.10 -26.62
C GLU A 587 -19.68 3.30 -26.31
N HIS A 588 -19.83 2.16 -26.95
CA HIS A 588 -20.91 1.21 -26.73
C HIS A 588 -20.40 -0.04 -26.05
N VAL A 589 -20.26 0.05 -24.72
CA VAL A 589 -19.80 -1.07 -23.90
C VAL A 589 -20.86 -2.16 -23.86
N GLN A 590 -20.49 -3.39 -24.17
CA GLN A 590 -21.34 -4.54 -24.13
C GLN A 590 -21.15 -5.37 -22.86
N LYS A 591 -22.21 -6.04 -22.44
CA LYS A 591 -22.11 -7.03 -21.35
C LYS A 591 -21.07 -8.10 -21.69
N GLY A 592 -20.03 -8.20 -20.90
CA GLY A 592 -18.91 -9.12 -21.09
C GLY A 592 -17.60 -8.42 -21.44
N ASP A 593 -17.64 -7.16 -21.85
CA ASP A 593 -16.44 -6.37 -22.08
C ASP A 593 -15.61 -6.28 -20.81
N SER A 594 -14.30 -6.30 -21.00
CA SER A 594 -13.34 -6.30 -19.88
C SER A 594 -13.19 -4.88 -19.31
N ILE A 595 -13.14 -4.78 -18.01
CA ILE A 595 -12.78 -3.53 -17.33
C ILE A 595 -11.30 -3.23 -17.64
N PRO A 596 -10.96 -2.01 -18.09
CA PRO A 596 -9.61 -1.60 -18.40
C PRO A 596 -8.63 -1.75 -17.22
N MET A 597 -7.35 -1.82 -17.54
CA MET A 597 -6.23 -1.88 -16.58
C MET A 597 -6.22 -3.12 -15.67
N VAL A 598 -6.95 -4.19 -16.03
CA VAL A 598 -6.95 -5.46 -15.29
C VAL A 598 -6.28 -6.55 -16.13
N PRO A 599 -5.01 -6.90 -15.89
CA PRO A 599 -4.35 -8.01 -16.59
C PRO A 599 -4.95 -9.35 -16.16
N LYS A 600 -5.32 -10.19 -17.12
CA LYS A 600 -5.93 -11.50 -16.81
C LYS A 600 -4.98 -12.45 -16.09
N HIS A 601 -3.70 -12.42 -16.41
CA HIS A 601 -2.69 -13.32 -15.84
C HIS A 601 -1.55 -12.53 -15.26
N ARG A 602 -1.14 -12.92 -14.06
CA ARG A 602 0.03 -12.42 -13.39
C ARG A 602 0.77 -13.55 -12.68
N LEU A 603 2.08 -13.61 -12.85
CA LEU A 603 2.94 -14.63 -12.23
C LEU A 603 4.17 -13.94 -11.65
N SER A 604 4.47 -14.21 -10.38
CA SER A 604 5.75 -13.86 -9.79
C SER A 604 6.45 -15.10 -9.26
N VAL A 605 7.75 -15.19 -9.50
CA VAL A 605 8.61 -16.29 -9.04
C VAL A 605 9.84 -15.70 -8.41
N THR A 606 10.12 -16.09 -7.17
CA THR A 606 11.37 -15.76 -6.48
C THR A 606 12.08 -17.04 -6.10
N GLY A 607 13.31 -17.20 -6.50
CA GLY A 607 14.19 -18.30 -6.09
C GLY A 607 15.40 -17.75 -5.36
N ASN A 608 15.75 -18.33 -4.21
CA ASN A 608 16.91 -17.97 -3.41
C ASN A 608 17.86 -19.17 -3.31
N TYR A 609 19.14 -18.93 -3.62
CA TYR A 609 20.20 -19.90 -3.47
C TYR A 609 21.21 -19.41 -2.42
N HIS A 610 21.52 -20.26 -1.46
CA HIS A 610 22.45 -20.02 -0.35
C HIS A 610 23.70 -20.86 -0.53
N PRO A 611 24.71 -20.43 -1.33
CA PRO A 611 25.89 -21.23 -1.65
C PRO A 611 26.73 -21.60 -0.41
N THR A 612 26.89 -20.64 0.48
CA THR A 612 27.61 -20.77 1.75
C THR A 612 26.96 -19.88 2.80
N PRO A 613 27.22 -20.10 4.11
CA PRO A 613 26.68 -19.24 5.17
C PRO A 613 26.94 -17.75 4.90
N GLY A 614 25.92 -16.94 5.06
CA GLY A 614 25.95 -15.50 4.84
C GLY A 614 25.71 -15.04 3.40
N TRP A 615 25.88 -15.87 2.39
CA TRP A 615 25.62 -15.52 1.00
C TRP A 615 24.20 -15.90 0.55
N THR A 616 23.54 -15.02 -0.17
CA THR A 616 22.27 -15.28 -0.83
C THR A 616 22.29 -14.72 -2.24
N VAL A 617 21.96 -15.57 -3.21
CA VAL A 617 21.71 -15.20 -4.60
C VAL A 617 20.22 -15.35 -4.86
N SER A 618 19.54 -14.28 -5.25
CA SER A 618 18.10 -14.28 -5.55
C SER A 618 17.87 -13.98 -7.01
N LEU A 619 16.95 -14.71 -7.64
CA LEU A 619 16.36 -14.40 -8.94
C LEU A 619 14.85 -14.16 -8.76
N MET A 620 14.36 -13.08 -9.32
CA MET A 620 12.96 -12.64 -9.16
C MET A 620 12.37 -12.30 -10.52
N GLY A 621 11.43 -13.10 -10.99
CA GLY A 621 10.71 -12.93 -12.25
C GLY A 621 9.29 -12.44 -12.01
N LEU A 622 8.84 -11.45 -12.78
CA LEU A 622 7.47 -10.94 -12.78
C LEU A 622 6.94 -10.90 -14.20
N TYR A 623 5.87 -11.65 -14.44
CA TYR A 623 5.08 -11.59 -15.67
C TYR A 623 3.72 -10.92 -15.39
N VAL A 624 3.36 -9.96 -16.24
CA VAL A 624 2.05 -9.30 -16.27
C VAL A 624 1.50 -9.42 -17.68
N GLY A 625 0.29 -9.95 -17.80
CA GLY A 625 -0.39 -10.13 -19.10
C GLY A 625 -0.83 -8.82 -19.73
N THR A 626 -1.33 -8.91 -20.96
CA THR A 626 -1.90 -7.76 -21.69
C THR A 626 -3.15 -7.24 -20.99
N GLN A 627 -3.41 -5.93 -21.11
CA GLN A 627 -4.59 -5.27 -20.54
C GLN A 627 -5.15 -4.22 -21.51
N PHE A 628 -6.43 -3.87 -21.38
CA PHE A 628 -7.01 -2.74 -22.09
C PHE A 628 -6.56 -1.42 -21.46
N ASN A 629 -6.56 -0.35 -22.23
CA ASN A 629 -6.17 0.97 -21.74
C ASN A 629 -7.36 1.64 -21.04
N LEU A 630 -7.12 2.57 -20.13
CA LEU A 630 -8.17 3.47 -19.63
C LEU A 630 -8.79 4.23 -20.80
N ASN A 631 -10.08 4.54 -20.71
CA ASN A 631 -10.89 5.15 -21.76
C ASN A 631 -10.99 4.29 -23.05
N ASP A 632 -11.04 2.97 -22.90
CA ASP A 632 -11.31 1.96 -23.91
C ASP A 632 -12.22 0.87 -23.29
N GLU A 633 -13.33 1.31 -22.72
CA GLU A 633 -14.27 0.45 -22.00
C GLU A 633 -15.02 -0.50 -22.95
N GLU A 634 -15.20 -0.13 -24.21
CA GLU A 634 -15.74 -1.03 -25.27
C GLU A 634 -14.71 -2.02 -25.85
N ASN A 635 -13.46 -1.97 -25.36
CA ASN A 635 -12.37 -2.89 -25.76
C ASN A 635 -12.02 -2.87 -27.27
N ALA A 636 -12.22 -1.74 -27.93
CA ALA A 636 -12.03 -1.59 -29.37
C ALA A 636 -10.57 -1.32 -29.77
N GLN A 637 -9.75 -0.82 -28.86
CA GLN A 637 -8.38 -0.39 -29.15
C GLN A 637 -7.36 -1.50 -28.88
N PRO A 638 -6.18 -1.44 -29.52
CA PRO A 638 -5.10 -2.39 -29.23
C PRO A 638 -4.71 -2.35 -27.74
N ARG A 639 -4.56 -3.52 -27.14
CA ARG A 639 -4.19 -3.66 -25.72
C ARG A 639 -2.82 -3.09 -25.42
N LEU A 640 -2.62 -2.64 -24.18
CA LEU A 640 -1.29 -2.42 -23.62
C LEU A 640 -0.55 -3.76 -23.58
N PRO A 641 0.65 -3.87 -24.15
CA PRO A 641 1.42 -5.11 -24.16
C PRO A 641 1.72 -5.63 -22.77
N GLY A 642 1.66 -6.95 -22.60
CA GLY A 642 2.18 -7.61 -21.41
C GLY A 642 3.72 -7.55 -21.37
N TYR A 643 4.28 -7.80 -20.19
CA TYR A 643 5.73 -7.75 -20.00
C TYR A 643 6.23 -8.83 -19.03
N PHE A 644 7.53 -9.13 -19.14
CA PHE A 644 8.26 -9.97 -18.20
C PHE A 644 9.52 -9.25 -17.75
N VAL A 645 9.67 -9.06 -16.44
CA VAL A 645 10.84 -8.42 -15.83
C VAL A 645 11.58 -9.44 -14.98
N LEU A 646 12.90 -9.52 -15.15
CA LEU A 646 13.78 -10.36 -14.35
C LEU A 646 14.75 -9.49 -13.55
N ASN A 647 14.75 -9.68 -12.24
CA ASN A 647 15.68 -9.03 -11.32
C ASN A 647 16.61 -10.06 -10.69
N SER A 648 17.82 -9.63 -10.33
CA SER A 648 18.74 -10.45 -9.54
C SER A 648 19.29 -9.68 -8.35
N ARG A 649 19.61 -10.39 -7.28
CA ARG A 649 20.22 -9.82 -6.09
C ARG A 649 21.29 -10.77 -5.52
N LEU A 650 22.47 -10.23 -5.23
CA LEU A 650 23.52 -10.88 -4.48
C LEU A 650 23.63 -10.19 -3.11
N ALA A 651 23.48 -10.93 -2.03
CA ALA A 651 23.60 -10.40 -0.68
C ALA A 651 24.61 -11.19 0.14
N TYR A 652 25.25 -10.47 1.05
CA TYR A 652 26.16 -11.04 2.03
C TYR A 652 25.90 -10.47 3.41
N GLU A 653 25.82 -11.33 4.42
CA GLU A 653 25.64 -10.96 5.80
C GLU A 653 26.62 -11.73 6.68
N ARG A 654 27.31 -11.03 7.58
CA ARG A 654 28.33 -11.61 8.47
C ARG A 654 28.27 -11.01 9.87
N PRO A 655 28.32 -11.85 10.92
CA PRO A 655 28.63 -11.39 12.27
C PRO A 655 30.02 -10.79 12.30
N VAL A 656 30.18 -9.68 12.97
CA VAL A 656 31.47 -9.01 13.20
C VAL A 656 31.55 -8.58 14.68
N PRO A 657 32.74 -8.29 15.23
CA PRO A 657 32.85 -7.83 16.60
C PRO A 657 31.93 -6.62 16.84
N GLY A 658 31.04 -6.72 17.84
CA GLY A 658 30.09 -5.67 18.22
C GLY A 658 28.80 -5.61 17.42
N GLY A 659 28.59 -6.50 16.40
CA GLY A 659 27.36 -6.44 15.63
C GLY A 659 27.35 -7.30 14.37
N ARG A 660 26.66 -6.82 13.35
CA ARG A 660 26.46 -7.52 12.08
C ARG A 660 26.62 -6.57 10.90
N LEU A 661 27.44 -6.96 9.95
CA LEU A 661 27.63 -6.26 8.68
C LEU A 661 26.84 -6.99 7.59
N SER A 662 26.07 -6.26 6.78
CA SER A 662 25.41 -6.79 5.60
C SER A 662 25.58 -5.85 4.41
N GLY A 663 25.60 -6.44 3.20
CA GLY A 663 25.65 -5.68 1.96
C GLY A 663 24.94 -6.42 0.85
N PHE A 664 24.55 -5.70 -0.19
CA PHE A 664 23.93 -6.30 -1.37
C PHE A 664 24.26 -5.53 -2.65
N LEU A 665 24.18 -6.24 -3.76
CA LEU A 665 24.13 -5.72 -5.12
C LEU A 665 22.88 -6.26 -5.79
N MET A 666 22.10 -5.39 -6.45
CA MET A 666 20.85 -5.73 -7.13
C MET A 666 20.84 -5.17 -8.54
N VAL A 667 20.39 -5.98 -9.49
CA VAL A 667 20.15 -5.58 -10.87
C VAL A 667 18.67 -5.77 -11.15
N ASN A 668 17.97 -4.67 -11.41
CA ASN A 668 16.57 -4.66 -11.83
C ASN A 668 16.47 -4.69 -13.35
N ASN A 669 15.44 -5.37 -13.86
CA ASN A 669 15.16 -5.48 -15.29
C ASN A 669 16.41 -5.91 -16.10
N MET A 670 17.03 -7.02 -15.71
CA MET A 670 18.26 -7.55 -16.33
C MET A 670 18.14 -7.77 -17.84
N LEU A 671 16.92 -7.96 -18.33
CA LEU A 671 16.65 -8.22 -19.75
C LEU A 671 16.46 -6.92 -20.55
N ASP A 672 16.59 -5.77 -19.90
CA ASP A 672 16.36 -4.43 -20.47
C ASP A 672 15.00 -4.32 -21.21
N GLN A 673 13.98 -4.99 -20.68
CA GLN A 673 12.65 -5.00 -21.26
C GLN A 673 12.04 -3.59 -21.23
N ARG A 674 11.65 -3.09 -22.39
CA ARG A 674 10.85 -1.86 -22.49
C ARG A 674 9.39 -2.20 -22.22
N TYR A 675 8.79 -1.55 -21.24
CA TYR A 675 7.40 -1.78 -20.85
C TYR A 675 6.77 -0.54 -20.22
N SER A 676 5.47 -0.60 -20.06
CA SER A 676 4.67 0.40 -19.32
C SER A 676 3.67 -0.33 -18.45
N THR A 677 3.40 0.22 -17.27
CA THR A 677 2.42 -0.34 -16.32
C THR A 677 1.02 0.23 -16.54
N GLN A 678 0.91 1.36 -17.28
CA GLN A 678 -0.33 2.04 -17.54
C GLN A 678 -0.41 2.53 -18.99
N GLY A 679 -1.63 2.48 -19.53
CA GLY A 679 -2.01 3.12 -20.79
C GLY A 679 -3.38 3.79 -20.65
N ILE A 680 -3.52 4.98 -21.22
CA ILE A 680 -4.77 5.74 -21.30
C ILE A 680 -4.94 6.29 -22.71
N ILE A 681 -6.17 6.28 -23.22
CA ILE A 681 -6.50 6.87 -24.52
C ILE A 681 -7.15 8.22 -24.28
N VAL A 682 -6.50 9.27 -24.78
CA VAL A 682 -6.99 10.64 -24.68
C VAL A 682 -6.61 11.43 -25.94
N PRO A 683 -7.33 12.52 -26.26
CA PRO A 683 -6.96 13.41 -27.36
C PRO A 683 -5.58 14.02 -27.15
N ASN A 684 -4.70 13.90 -28.14
CA ASN A 684 -3.40 14.56 -28.11
C ASN A 684 -3.53 15.98 -28.69
N THR A 685 -3.75 16.95 -27.83
CA THR A 685 -3.96 18.36 -28.22
C THR A 685 -2.67 19.13 -28.48
N ARG A 686 -1.51 18.63 -28.00
CA ARG A 686 -0.21 19.31 -28.17
C ARG A 686 0.50 18.96 -29.50
N THR A 687 0.49 17.69 -29.88
CA THR A 687 1.27 17.21 -31.03
C THR A 687 0.46 16.38 -32.02
N GLY A 688 -0.74 15.89 -31.63
CA GLY A 688 -1.57 15.00 -32.40
C GLY A 688 -2.80 15.64 -33.04
N GLY A 689 -2.90 16.99 -33.05
CA GLY A 689 -4.03 17.68 -33.65
C GLY A 689 -5.38 17.43 -32.98
N GLY A 690 -5.38 16.98 -31.72
CA GLY A 690 -6.58 16.68 -30.95
C GLY A 690 -7.19 15.30 -31.25
N LEU A 691 -6.51 14.45 -32.03
CA LEU A 691 -6.93 13.08 -32.27
C LEU A 691 -6.61 12.18 -31.07
N PRO A 692 -7.43 11.15 -30.81
CA PRO A 692 -7.16 10.18 -29.75
C PRO A 692 -5.84 9.43 -29.99
N GLU A 693 -5.00 9.39 -28.98
CA GLU A 693 -3.76 8.65 -28.97
C GLU A 693 -3.58 7.94 -27.63
N ARG A 694 -2.88 6.80 -27.62
CA ARG A 694 -2.48 6.12 -26.41
C ARG A 694 -1.35 6.90 -25.74
N PHE A 695 -1.55 7.25 -24.48
CA PHE A 695 -0.52 7.75 -23.60
C PHE A 695 -0.07 6.64 -22.66
N ILE A 696 1.22 6.53 -22.42
CA ILE A 696 1.84 5.54 -21.55
C ILE A 696 2.80 6.19 -20.57
N VAL A 697 3.11 5.50 -19.48
CA VAL A 697 4.21 5.85 -18.57
C VAL A 697 5.31 4.80 -18.74
N PRO A 698 6.39 5.11 -19.48
CA PRO A 698 7.50 4.19 -19.70
C PRO A 698 8.20 3.85 -18.38
N ALA A 699 8.42 2.56 -18.14
CA ALA A 699 9.15 2.06 -16.99
C ALA A 699 10.68 2.08 -17.25
N PRO A 700 11.51 2.09 -16.19
CA PRO A 700 12.96 2.05 -16.30
C PRO A 700 13.45 0.77 -17.00
N GLY A 701 14.50 0.90 -17.83
CA GLY A 701 15.30 -0.20 -18.31
C GLY A 701 16.14 -0.84 -17.20
N ILE A 702 17.32 -1.36 -17.56
CA ILE A 702 18.24 -1.94 -16.59
C ILE A 702 18.68 -0.90 -15.55
N ALA A 703 18.63 -1.29 -14.26
CA ALA A 703 19.03 -0.42 -13.15
C ALA A 703 19.78 -1.22 -12.08
N ILE A 704 20.85 -0.64 -11.55
CA ILE A 704 21.77 -1.30 -10.60
C ILE A 704 21.75 -0.52 -9.28
N TYR A 705 21.66 -1.24 -8.17
CA TYR A 705 21.65 -0.69 -6.82
C TYR A 705 22.57 -1.49 -5.91
N GLY A 706 23.27 -0.82 -4.99
CA GLY A 706 24.06 -1.44 -3.95
C GLY A 706 23.78 -0.82 -2.60
N GLY A 707 23.85 -1.60 -1.54
CA GLY A 707 23.62 -1.10 -0.19
C GLY A 707 24.54 -1.77 0.82
N LEU A 708 24.83 -1.02 1.89
CA LEU A 708 25.57 -1.48 3.04
C LEU A 708 24.80 -1.16 4.32
N SER A 709 24.80 -2.07 5.28
CA SER A 709 24.17 -1.89 6.58
C SER A 709 25.09 -2.43 7.67
N TYR A 710 25.24 -1.66 8.74
CA TYR A 710 25.91 -2.11 9.96
C TYR A 710 24.96 -2.00 11.15
N ARG A 711 24.72 -3.13 11.82
CA ARG A 711 23.91 -3.22 13.03
C ARG A 711 24.81 -3.43 14.25
N PHE A 712 24.78 -2.49 15.16
CA PHE A 712 25.38 -2.60 16.48
C PHE A 712 24.44 -3.35 17.43
N GLU A 713 24.92 -4.37 18.12
CA GLU A 713 24.12 -5.24 19.00
C GLU A 713 24.57 -5.19 20.47
N ARG A 714 25.54 -4.35 20.82
CA ARG A 714 26.05 -4.15 22.18
C ARG A 714 26.25 -2.67 22.46
N PHE A 715 25.41 -2.09 23.29
CA PHE A 715 25.56 -0.78 23.89
C PHE A 715 25.51 -0.90 25.41
#